data_6ac033fdc611e3b46f8d9c6adff98796
#
_entry.id   6ac033fdc611e3b46f8d9c6adff98796
#
_cell.length_a   1.000
_cell.length_b   1.000
_cell.length_c   1.000
_cell.angle_alpha   90.00
_cell.angle_beta   90.00
_cell.angle_gamma   90.00
#
_symmetry.space_group_name_H-M   'P 1'
#
loop_
_entity.id
_entity.type
_entity.pdbx_description
1 polymer ?
#
loop_
_entity_poly.entity_id
_entity_poly.type
_entity_poly.pdbx_seq_one_letter_code
_entity_poly.pdbx_strand_id
1 'polypeptide(L)'
;MLISDTIYQILPNISFALIPKANSLLLRSSSYFSTASQPFEETSQRDRHAQDTPIHRVLDLIKSFTMRPNIVTTSIGHCIALKIGSLAHLPTSTSLLTAYSRARDFRSSLALFDEVHNRDVIIGNAMITACIENGCYSAAKNFFAEMTEEGTGFDSTTLLVVVSASSHMNHLKQGQVLHGLSLKAGMLFNSVLCNALMDMYAKSNDLSSSERMFAATECRDTVSWNSMISGCLYNNHPEKSLWYFKEMAFSGERPDSVSLSSAISASSCLGDLIFGQVIHGWDIKLGYEDSSHISVANSLISSYSHCGDIEAAETVFRETIHKDAVSWNAMLEGFASNGKISEAFDLLHEMQITWSVQPDKVTIVTIIPLCVEKMLLREGRTLHGFTIRRQMETDLSVKNCLVDMYSKFNSPMKAELLFNSMAERDLVSWNTMISGYSQNGYSGEAKKLFRDFLRLYSKCSLSTLLAILPSCDSHESLQFGGSIHSWQLKLGFSNDILAVNSLMYMYINCGYLKATFSLLQRIFVAADIDSWNTVIAGCTQKGHFLEALKTFSLMRLQGPNVSHDSITLVTVISACGNLGLVSEGKSLHGLALKTLTGSDTRVQNALISMYGRCGDTENAKSVFDSSSNRNLCSWNCVISTFSQNKNARRALELFCSLEYGPDEITFVGILSACTQLGVLRYGKEIHGHVLRLGFQENPFVSAALLDMYSNCGRLDIAIQIFRNTRGKSVATWNSMISAYGYHSNGRKAIETFHKMNKAGTVATKSTFISLLSACSHAGLVNEGIWYYDRMLEEYGVEPVTEHHVCIVDMLGRSGKLHEANEFIKQMRRQPEAGVWGALLSACNYHGDLEMGRKVAKLLFELEPENAGYYISLSNMYVSAGSWKDAVELREAIQDQRLKKPAGYSLIDVG
;
A
#
# COMPACT_ATOMS: atom_id res chain seq x y z
N MET A 1 -19.39 -12.13 50.83
CA MET A 1 -18.47 -12.04 52.01
C MET A 1 -17.12 -11.40 51.69
N LEU A 2 -16.69 -11.35 50.45
CA LEU A 2 -15.39 -10.68 50.05
C LEU A 2 -15.55 -9.21 49.62
N ILE A 3 -16.77 -8.70 49.47
CA ILE A 3 -17.03 -7.30 49.08
C ILE A 3 -17.25 -6.40 50.34
N SER A 4 -17.63 -6.99 51.49
CA SER A 4 -17.82 -6.24 52.72
C SER A 4 -16.49 -5.72 53.31
N ASP A 5 -15.41 -6.47 53.15
CA ASP A 5 -14.09 -6.13 53.70
C ASP A 5 -13.36 -5.03 52.89
N THR A 6 -13.66 -4.91 51.59
CA THR A 6 -13.06 -3.86 50.74
C THR A 6 -13.78 -2.52 50.96
N ILE A 7 -15.07 -2.53 51.28
CA ILE A 7 -15.84 -1.32 51.60
C ILE A 7 -15.43 -0.77 52.97
N TYR A 8 -15.08 -1.62 53.94
CA TYR A 8 -14.62 -1.22 55.27
C TYR A 8 -13.20 -0.64 55.28
N GLN A 9 -12.35 -1.00 54.32
CA GLN A 9 -10.98 -0.42 54.21
C GLN A 9 -10.95 0.95 53.51
N ILE A 10 -11.98 1.32 52.75
CA ILE A 10 -12.03 2.64 52.08
C ILE A 10 -12.73 3.72 52.91
N LEU A 11 -13.53 3.30 53.89
CA LEU A 11 -14.28 4.19 54.74
C LEU A 11 -13.51 5.02 55.78
N PRO A 12 -12.33 4.74 56.26
CA PRO A 12 -11.62 5.58 57.25
C PRO A 12 -11.08 6.87 56.67
N ASN A 13 -10.92 6.98 55.36
CA ASN A 13 -10.28 8.17 54.77
C ASN A 13 -11.25 9.15 54.07
N ILE A 14 -12.57 8.87 54.09
CA ILE A 14 -13.57 9.83 53.64
C ILE A 14 -14.16 10.51 54.91
N SER A 15 -13.31 11.20 55.62
CA SER A 15 -13.63 12.00 56.75
C SER A 15 -14.54 13.16 56.39
N PHE A 16 -15.67 13.32 57.13
CA PHE A 16 -16.49 14.44 57.49
C PHE A 16 -16.50 15.73 56.59
N ALA A 17 -15.58 15.94 55.64
CA ALA A 17 -15.47 17.15 54.82
C ALA A 17 -16.42 17.19 53.61
N LEU A 18 -17.04 16.07 53.21
CA LEU A 18 -17.93 15.98 52.01
C LEU A 18 -19.43 16.12 52.38
N ILE A 19 -19.80 15.99 53.64
CA ILE A 19 -21.20 16.17 54.09
C ILE A 19 -21.71 17.60 53.86
N PRO A 20 -20.90 18.69 54.08
CA PRO A 20 -21.33 20.03 53.72
C PRO A 20 -21.49 20.25 52.22
N LYS A 21 -20.72 19.56 51.38
CA LYS A 21 -20.83 19.64 49.90
C LYS A 21 -22.05 18.90 49.33
N ALA A 22 -22.47 17.81 49.94
CA ALA A 22 -23.70 17.12 49.56
C ALA A 22 -24.94 17.99 49.93
N ASN A 23 -24.94 18.63 51.06
CA ASN A 23 -25.99 19.59 51.45
C ASN A 23 -25.98 20.86 50.56
N SER A 24 -24.81 21.33 50.09
CA SER A 24 -24.70 22.47 49.16
C SER A 24 -25.14 22.11 47.73
N LEU A 25 -25.04 20.85 47.33
CA LEU A 25 -25.57 20.33 46.06
C LEU A 25 -27.10 20.15 46.10
N LEU A 26 -27.65 19.74 47.23
CA LEU A 26 -29.09 19.70 47.47
C LEU A 26 -29.72 21.13 47.52
N LEU A 27 -29.02 22.09 48.06
CA LEU A 27 -29.46 23.48 48.09
C LEU A 27 -29.24 24.23 46.76
N ARG A 28 -28.27 23.85 45.95
CA ARG A 28 -28.05 24.41 44.59
C ARG A 28 -29.03 23.86 43.56
N SER A 29 -29.53 22.64 43.71
CA SER A 29 -30.58 22.10 42.81
C SER A 29 -31.93 22.78 43.03
N SER A 30 -32.23 23.31 44.21
CA SER A 30 -33.47 24.07 44.46
C SER A 30 -33.48 25.49 43.90
N SER A 31 -32.29 26.10 43.60
CA SER A 31 -32.20 27.43 43.05
C SER A 31 -32.23 27.53 41.50
N TYR A 32 -32.12 26.40 40.80
CA TYR A 32 -32.24 26.37 39.34
C TYR A 32 -33.65 26.07 38.81
N PHE A 33 -34.62 25.86 39.69
CA PHE A 33 -36.03 25.60 39.31
C PHE A 33 -36.91 26.85 39.41
N SER A 34 -36.38 28.04 39.65
CA SER A 34 -37.22 29.24 39.86
C SER A 34 -37.41 30.15 38.64
N THR A 35 -36.96 29.76 37.45
CA THR A 35 -37.09 30.59 36.23
C THR A 35 -37.73 29.89 35.01
N ALA A 36 -38.75 29.03 35.24
CA ALA A 36 -39.63 28.57 34.15
C ALA A 36 -41.01 28.33 34.72
N SER A 37 -41.76 29.40 35.00
CA SER A 37 -43.20 29.32 35.34
C SER A 37 -43.97 30.22 34.38
N GLN A 38 -44.72 29.61 33.51
CA GLN A 38 -46.06 30.09 33.13
C GLN A 38 -47.07 28.94 33.22
N PRO A 39 -48.36 29.22 33.45
CA PRO A 39 -49.19 28.44 34.37
C PRO A 39 -49.96 27.36 33.67
N PHE A 40 -50.12 26.23 34.33
CA PHE A 40 -51.18 25.26 34.07
C PHE A 40 -52.00 25.11 35.31
N GLU A 41 -53.30 25.14 35.04
CA GLU A 41 -54.40 25.18 35.99
C GLU A 41 -54.47 24.04 37.02
N GLU A 42 -55.14 24.38 38.11
CA GLU A 42 -55.49 23.60 39.24
C GLU A 42 -56.00 22.15 38.97
N THR A 43 -55.24 21.16 39.43
CA THR A 43 -55.81 19.86 39.76
C THR A 43 -55.26 19.38 41.10
N SER A 44 -56.20 19.27 41.99
CA SER A 44 -56.29 18.59 43.30
C SER A 44 -55.03 18.54 44.19
N GLN A 45 -55.19 19.17 45.35
CA GLN A 45 -54.29 19.21 46.51
C GLN A 45 -53.99 17.80 47.14
N ARG A 46 -54.55 16.72 46.68
CA ARG A 46 -54.29 15.36 47.25
C ARG A 46 -53.02 14.69 46.73
N ASP A 47 -52.53 15.00 45.53
CA ASP A 47 -51.35 14.33 44.96
C ASP A 47 -50.01 14.98 45.37
N ARG A 48 -50.01 16.18 45.96
CA ARG A 48 -48.75 16.88 46.36
C ARG A 48 -48.09 16.32 47.62
N HIS A 49 -48.86 15.64 48.53
CA HIS A 49 -48.31 15.04 49.74
C HIS A 49 -47.70 13.62 49.52
N ALA A 50 -47.98 12.97 48.42
CA ALA A 50 -47.37 11.70 48.10
C ALA A 50 -45.97 11.80 47.46
N GLN A 51 -45.61 12.97 46.92
CA GLN A 51 -44.35 13.21 46.20
C GLN A 51 -43.16 13.65 47.08
N ASP A 52 -43.35 13.86 48.37
CA ASP A 52 -42.32 14.46 49.23
C ASP A 52 -41.68 13.48 50.23
N THR A 53 -41.73 12.19 49.92
CA THR A 53 -41.02 11.17 50.70
C THR A 53 -39.51 11.21 50.44
N PRO A 54 -38.64 10.91 51.44
CA PRO A 54 -37.19 10.84 51.23
C PRO A 54 -36.75 9.94 50.07
N ILE A 55 -37.52 8.90 49.77
CA ILE A 55 -37.28 7.96 48.68
C ILE A 55 -37.45 8.62 47.32
N HIS A 56 -38.48 9.46 47.12
CA HIS A 56 -38.72 10.16 45.86
C HIS A 56 -37.60 11.19 45.56
N ARG A 57 -37.12 11.92 46.57
CA ARG A 57 -35.99 12.83 46.41
C ARG A 57 -34.70 12.12 46.03
N VAL A 58 -34.43 10.94 46.58
CA VAL A 58 -33.31 10.09 46.23
C VAL A 58 -33.45 9.56 44.81
N LEU A 59 -34.62 9.14 44.39
CA LEU A 59 -34.93 8.69 43.05
C LEU A 59 -34.67 9.81 42.01
N ASP A 60 -35.13 11.03 42.27
CA ASP A 60 -34.94 12.14 41.38
C ASP A 60 -33.46 12.56 41.28
N LEU A 61 -32.73 12.51 42.40
CA LEU A 61 -31.26 12.70 42.39
C LEU A 61 -30.57 11.64 41.52
N ILE A 62 -30.90 10.38 41.67
CA ILE A 62 -30.33 9.27 40.90
C ILE A 62 -30.65 9.41 39.41
N LYS A 63 -31.90 9.78 39.06
CA LYS A 63 -32.29 10.09 37.68
C LYS A 63 -31.48 11.22 37.10
N SER A 64 -31.10 12.25 37.87
CA SER A 64 -30.23 13.31 37.42
C SER A 64 -28.83 12.81 37.07
N PHE A 65 -28.32 11.77 37.72
CA PHE A 65 -27.01 11.14 37.42
C PHE A 65 -27.04 10.32 36.14
N THR A 66 -28.19 9.77 35.75
CA THR A 66 -28.33 9.06 34.46
C THR A 66 -28.18 10.04 33.26
N MET A 67 -28.46 11.30 33.45
CA MET A 67 -28.30 12.35 32.42
C MET A 67 -26.87 12.85 32.27
N ARG A 68 -26.03 12.74 33.32
CA ARG A 68 -24.60 13.08 33.33
C ARG A 68 -23.81 11.95 34.00
N PRO A 69 -23.57 10.86 33.29
CA PRO A 69 -23.01 9.65 33.89
C PRO A 69 -21.60 9.90 34.41
N ASN A 70 -21.43 9.69 35.73
CA ASN A 70 -20.13 9.75 36.39
C ASN A 70 -20.12 8.69 37.51
N ILE A 71 -19.11 7.83 37.50
CA ILE A 71 -19.01 6.72 38.47
C ILE A 71 -18.96 7.22 39.91
N VAL A 72 -18.33 8.32 40.21
CA VAL A 72 -18.22 8.89 41.57
C VAL A 72 -19.57 9.38 42.07
N THR A 73 -20.32 10.13 41.25
CA THR A 73 -21.66 10.63 41.62
C THR A 73 -22.64 9.50 41.75
N THR A 74 -22.59 8.47 40.90
CA THR A 74 -23.42 7.28 40.98
C THR A 74 -23.13 6.47 42.24
N SER A 75 -21.86 6.31 42.63
CA SER A 75 -21.49 5.64 43.88
C SER A 75 -21.97 6.39 45.14
N ILE A 76 -21.93 7.74 45.12
CA ILE A 76 -22.50 8.57 46.19
C ILE A 76 -24.01 8.36 46.29
N GLY A 77 -24.73 8.38 45.16
CA GLY A 77 -26.16 8.09 45.09
C GLY A 77 -26.50 6.71 45.64
N HIS A 78 -25.71 5.69 45.31
CA HIS A 78 -25.86 4.35 45.83
C HIS A 78 -25.68 4.28 47.37
N CYS A 79 -24.64 4.92 47.91
CA CYS A 79 -24.41 5.04 49.36
C CYS A 79 -25.56 5.72 50.06
N ILE A 80 -26.18 6.75 49.48
CA ILE A 80 -27.34 7.43 50.02
C ILE A 80 -28.56 6.50 50.01
N ALA A 81 -28.79 5.79 48.89
CA ALA A 81 -29.89 4.85 48.77
C ALA A 81 -29.80 3.71 49.81
N LEU A 82 -28.59 3.18 50.06
CA LEU A 82 -28.31 2.19 51.11
C LEU A 82 -28.65 2.73 52.50
N LYS A 83 -28.17 3.94 52.84
CA LYS A 83 -28.40 4.54 54.15
C LYS A 83 -29.88 4.83 54.47
N ILE A 84 -30.67 5.14 53.45
CA ILE A 84 -32.10 5.42 53.57
C ILE A 84 -32.94 4.12 53.48
N GLY A 85 -32.31 2.97 53.16
CA GLY A 85 -33.03 1.70 52.98
C GLY A 85 -33.86 1.67 51.69
N SER A 86 -33.59 2.55 50.70
CA SER A 86 -34.41 2.68 49.49
C SER A 86 -34.05 1.68 48.37
N LEU A 87 -33.10 0.78 48.59
CA LEU A 87 -32.75 -0.25 47.60
C LEU A 87 -33.84 -1.33 47.43
N ALA A 88 -34.67 -1.53 48.42
CA ALA A 88 -35.86 -2.40 48.28
C ALA A 88 -36.95 -1.78 47.36
N HIS A 89 -36.85 -0.50 47.06
CA HIS A 89 -37.75 0.21 46.14
C HIS A 89 -37.25 0.05 44.70
N LEU A 90 -37.92 -0.85 43.95
CA LEU A 90 -37.52 -1.23 42.57
C LEU A 90 -37.17 -0.08 41.63
N PRO A 91 -37.94 1.04 41.57
CA PRO A 91 -37.58 2.19 40.73
C PRO A 91 -36.23 2.81 41.09
N THR A 92 -35.83 2.80 42.38
CA THR A 92 -34.53 3.32 42.83
C THR A 92 -33.39 2.43 42.37
N SER A 93 -33.54 1.10 42.55
CA SER A 93 -32.55 0.11 42.11
C SER A 93 -32.41 0.05 40.60
N THR A 94 -33.49 0.14 39.84
CA THR A 94 -33.48 0.23 38.38
C THR A 94 -32.78 1.50 37.88
N SER A 95 -33.05 2.64 38.53
CA SER A 95 -32.38 3.90 38.17
C SER A 95 -30.88 3.90 38.48
N LEU A 96 -30.49 3.29 39.62
CA LEU A 96 -29.07 3.09 39.97
C LEU A 96 -28.34 2.14 38.98
N LEU A 97 -28.99 1.03 38.62
CA LEU A 97 -28.48 0.06 37.66
C LEU A 97 -28.21 0.76 36.31
N THR A 98 -29.18 1.56 35.84
CA THR A 98 -29.05 2.33 34.60
C THR A 98 -27.95 3.39 34.70
N ALA A 99 -27.78 4.04 35.87
CA ALA A 99 -26.74 5.02 36.08
C ALA A 99 -25.34 4.40 36.07
N TYR A 100 -25.12 3.24 36.66
CA TYR A 100 -23.87 2.49 36.59
C TYR A 100 -23.58 2.01 35.18
N SER A 101 -24.58 1.49 34.46
CA SER A 101 -24.44 1.07 33.06
C SER A 101 -23.92 2.22 32.21
N ARG A 102 -24.57 3.39 32.27
CA ARG A 102 -24.14 4.57 31.48
C ARG A 102 -22.80 5.16 31.92
N ALA A 103 -22.40 4.94 33.18
CA ALA A 103 -21.04 5.28 33.66
C ALA A 103 -19.99 4.25 33.23
N ARG A 104 -20.35 3.23 32.42
CA ARG A 104 -19.52 2.12 31.96
C ARG A 104 -18.92 1.27 33.08
N ASP A 105 -19.61 1.18 34.22
CA ASP A 105 -19.27 0.26 35.33
C ASP A 105 -20.25 -0.90 35.39
N PHE A 106 -20.09 -1.81 34.42
CA PHE A 106 -20.96 -2.99 34.34
C PHE A 106 -20.86 -3.92 35.54
N ARG A 107 -19.69 -3.98 36.22
CA ARG A 107 -19.52 -4.82 37.40
C ARG A 107 -20.38 -4.37 38.55
N SER A 108 -20.47 -3.08 38.81
CA SER A 108 -21.35 -2.53 39.85
C SER A 108 -22.82 -2.66 39.48
N SER A 109 -23.19 -2.57 38.17
CA SER A 109 -24.55 -2.85 37.72
C SER A 109 -24.96 -4.32 38.02
N LEU A 110 -24.06 -5.25 37.73
CA LEU A 110 -24.27 -6.67 37.97
C LEU A 110 -24.42 -7.00 39.46
N ALA A 111 -23.50 -6.50 40.28
CA ALA A 111 -23.55 -6.67 41.73
C ALA A 111 -24.87 -6.15 42.35
N LEU A 112 -25.32 -4.95 41.88
CA LEU A 112 -26.58 -4.39 42.32
C LEU A 112 -27.81 -5.25 41.89
N PHE A 113 -27.76 -5.80 40.68
CA PHE A 113 -28.80 -6.69 40.17
C PHE A 113 -28.89 -7.99 41.01
N ASP A 114 -27.75 -8.54 41.41
CA ASP A 114 -27.67 -9.75 42.24
C ASP A 114 -28.23 -9.54 43.69
N GLU A 115 -28.11 -8.29 44.22
CA GLU A 115 -28.63 -7.93 45.54
C GLU A 115 -30.15 -7.78 45.57
N VAL A 116 -30.79 -7.56 44.40
CA VAL A 116 -32.25 -7.40 44.34
C VAL A 116 -32.96 -8.76 44.32
N HIS A 117 -33.68 -9.10 45.39
CA HIS A 117 -34.33 -10.41 45.56
C HIS A 117 -35.71 -10.47 44.88
N ASN A 118 -36.47 -9.39 44.81
CA ASN A 118 -37.76 -9.29 44.12
C ASN A 118 -37.53 -8.62 42.75
N ARG A 119 -37.36 -9.40 41.74
CA ARG A 119 -37.11 -8.91 40.37
C ARG A 119 -38.42 -8.84 39.59
N ASP A 120 -38.73 -7.67 39.03
CA ASP A 120 -39.82 -7.50 38.06
C ASP A 120 -39.30 -7.40 36.63
N VAL A 121 -40.22 -7.36 35.65
CA VAL A 121 -39.86 -7.23 34.21
C VAL A 121 -39.04 -5.98 33.93
N ILE A 122 -39.29 -4.90 34.70
CA ILE A 122 -38.61 -3.58 34.45
C ILE A 122 -37.15 -3.66 34.83
N ILE A 123 -36.80 -4.25 35.98
CA ILE A 123 -35.38 -4.38 36.37
C ILE A 123 -34.63 -5.38 35.51
N GLY A 124 -35.32 -6.44 35.07
CA GLY A 124 -34.78 -7.38 34.10
C GLY A 124 -34.45 -6.69 32.76
N ASN A 125 -35.37 -5.89 32.25
CA ASN A 125 -35.17 -5.11 31.03
C ASN A 125 -34.01 -4.11 31.19
N ALA A 126 -33.91 -3.48 32.36
CA ALA A 126 -32.78 -2.55 32.62
C ALA A 126 -31.45 -3.29 32.66
N MET A 127 -31.38 -4.50 33.21
CA MET A 127 -30.14 -5.30 33.20
C MET A 127 -29.76 -5.77 31.79
N ILE A 128 -30.72 -6.24 31.00
CA ILE A 128 -30.47 -6.61 29.60
C ILE A 128 -29.99 -5.41 28.79
N THR A 129 -30.59 -4.23 29.01
CA THR A 129 -30.17 -2.97 28.39
C THR A 129 -28.74 -2.61 28.82
N ALA A 130 -28.41 -2.75 30.10
CA ALA A 130 -27.09 -2.52 30.63
C ALA A 130 -26.02 -3.44 29.98
N CYS A 131 -26.37 -4.70 29.73
CA CYS A 131 -25.53 -5.61 28.99
C CYS A 131 -25.21 -5.11 27.54
N ILE A 132 -26.23 -4.58 26.85
CA ILE A 132 -26.08 -4.08 25.47
C ILE A 132 -25.22 -2.82 25.45
N GLU A 133 -25.51 -1.84 26.32
CA GLU A 133 -24.76 -0.59 26.43
C GLU A 133 -23.27 -0.81 26.73
N ASN A 134 -22.93 -1.91 27.43
CA ASN A 134 -21.54 -2.28 27.76
C ASN A 134 -20.95 -3.37 26.85
N GLY A 135 -21.60 -3.72 25.73
CA GLY A 135 -21.10 -4.67 24.74
C GLY A 135 -21.12 -6.14 25.17
N CYS A 136 -21.82 -6.47 26.27
CA CYS A 136 -21.92 -7.85 26.83
C CYS A 136 -23.14 -8.62 26.27
N TYR A 137 -23.26 -8.71 24.96
CA TYR A 137 -24.45 -9.23 24.27
C TYR A 137 -24.80 -10.68 24.65
N SER A 138 -23.80 -11.54 24.89
CA SER A 138 -24.04 -12.92 25.34
C SER A 138 -24.64 -12.99 26.74
N ALA A 139 -24.29 -12.07 27.63
CA ALA A 139 -24.87 -11.98 28.95
C ALA A 139 -26.33 -11.53 28.88
N ALA A 140 -26.71 -10.61 28.00
CA ALA A 140 -28.08 -10.19 27.75
C ALA A 140 -29.00 -11.38 27.43
N LYS A 141 -28.55 -12.32 26.62
CA LYS A 141 -29.28 -13.56 26.30
C LYS A 141 -29.47 -14.45 27.50
N ASN A 142 -28.43 -14.61 28.33
CA ASN A 142 -28.50 -15.46 29.53
C ASN A 142 -29.51 -14.91 30.54
N PHE A 143 -29.52 -13.58 30.76
CA PHE A 143 -30.49 -12.93 31.61
C PHE A 143 -31.93 -13.08 31.11
N PHE A 144 -32.15 -13.02 29.80
CA PHE A 144 -33.47 -13.29 29.23
C PHE A 144 -33.90 -14.75 29.45
N ALA A 145 -33.00 -15.71 29.32
CA ALA A 145 -33.30 -17.11 29.62
C ALA A 145 -33.65 -17.30 31.11
N GLU A 146 -32.88 -16.69 32.01
CA GLU A 146 -33.12 -16.72 33.46
C GLU A 146 -34.48 -16.11 33.81
N MET A 147 -34.83 -14.93 33.24
CA MET A 147 -36.17 -14.33 33.42
C MET A 147 -37.32 -15.25 32.98
N THR A 148 -37.14 -15.99 31.89
CA THR A 148 -38.16 -16.93 31.37
C THR A 148 -38.27 -18.20 32.24
N GLU A 149 -37.17 -18.68 32.81
CA GLU A 149 -37.08 -19.84 33.69
C GLU A 149 -37.64 -19.53 35.08
N GLU A 150 -37.38 -18.32 35.64
CA GLU A 150 -37.91 -17.87 36.92
C GLU A 150 -39.41 -17.49 36.86
N GLY A 151 -39.98 -17.43 35.68
CA GLY A 151 -41.41 -17.12 35.49
C GLY A 151 -41.75 -15.64 35.71
N THR A 152 -40.79 -14.73 35.72
CA THR A 152 -41.00 -13.26 35.86
C THR A 152 -41.79 -12.67 34.68
N GLY A 153 -41.93 -13.42 33.58
CA GLY A 153 -42.60 -12.99 32.36
C GLY A 153 -41.70 -12.08 31.47
N PHE A 154 -42.24 -11.71 30.32
CA PHE A 154 -41.59 -10.77 29.40
C PHE A 154 -42.67 -9.93 28.69
N ASP A 155 -42.34 -8.73 28.34
CA ASP A 155 -43.16 -7.79 27.56
C ASP A 155 -42.55 -7.47 26.18
N SER A 156 -43.23 -6.61 25.43
CA SER A 156 -42.73 -6.15 24.11
C SER A 156 -41.39 -5.42 24.23
N THR A 157 -41.13 -4.76 25.34
CA THR A 157 -39.86 -4.04 25.62
C THR A 157 -38.74 -5.04 25.88
N THR A 158 -38.99 -6.11 26.62
CA THR A 158 -38.05 -7.23 26.83
C THR A 158 -37.60 -7.80 25.48
N LEU A 159 -38.58 -8.15 24.63
CA LEU A 159 -38.27 -8.70 23.30
C LEU A 159 -37.52 -7.74 22.42
N LEU A 160 -37.89 -6.43 22.43
CA LEU A 160 -37.20 -5.38 21.70
C LEU A 160 -35.70 -5.34 22.06
N VAL A 161 -35.39 -5.34 23.35
CA VAL A 161 -34.00 -5.22 23.83
C VAL A 161 -33.21 -6.50 23.49
N VAL A 162 -33.80 -7.70 23.66
CA VAL A 162 -33.14 -8.96 23.34
C VAL A 162 -32.94 -9.15 21.82
N VAL A 163 -33.90 -8.73 21.00
CA VAL A 163 -33.75 -8.70 19.52
C VAL A 163 -32.61 -7.78 19.11
N SER A 164 -32.49 -6.61 19.74
CA SER A 164 -31.38 -5.69 19.51
C SER A 164 -30.03 -6.34 19.89
N ALA A 165 -29.94 -7.07 21.00
CA ALA A 165 -28.73 -7.83 21.35
C ALA A 165 -28.37 -8.89 20.30
N SER A 166 -29.39 -9.61 19.78
CA SER A 166 -29.19 -10.63 18.74
C SER A 166 -28.74 -10.03 17.41
N SER A 167 -29.21 -8.83 17.08
CA SER A 167 -28.78 -8.05 15.90
C SER A 167 -27.28 -7.76 15.95
N HIS A 168 -26.76 -7.32 17.10
CA HIS A 168 -25.34 -7.05 17.29
C HIS A 168 -24.45 -8.31 17.25
N MET A 169 -24.99 -9.48 17.56
CA MET A 169 -24.27 -10.76 17.54
C MET A 169 -24.29 -11.45 16.17
N ASN A 170 -25.04 -10.96 15.20
CA ASN A 170 -25.29 -11.61 13.91
C ASN A 170 -25.78 -13.07 14.03
N HIS A 171 -26.61 -13.37 15.05
CA HIS A 171 -27.11 -14.71 15.33
C HIS A 171 -28.51 -14.95 14.75
N LEU A 172 -28.60 -15.25 13.44
CA LEU A 172 -29.85 -15.44 12.71
C LEU A 172 -30.82 -16.47 13.40
N LYS A 173 -30.30 -17.64 13.81
CA LYS A 173 -31.14 -18.68 14.44
C LYS A 173 -31.82 -18.20 15.71
N GLN A 174 -31.12 -17.42 16.53
CA GLN A 174 -31.67 -16.86 17.74
C GLN A 174 -32.75 -15.81 17.45
N GLY A 175 -32.44 -14.92 16.46
CA GLY A 175 -33.43 -13.94 16.00
C GLY A 175 -34.72 -14.59 15.49
N GLN A 176 -34.62 -15.70 14.77
CA GLN A 176 -35.80 -16.49 14.34
C GLN A 176 -36.60 -17.05 15.49
N VAL A 177 -35.94 -17.51 16.56
CA VAL A 177 -36.64 -17.99 17.78
C VAL A 177 -37.38 -16.83 18.46
N LEU A 178 -36.74 -15.66 18.59
CA LEU A 178 -37.38 -14.48 19.19
C LEU A 178 -38.56 -13.97 18.34
N HIS A 179 -38.44 -14.01 17.03
CA HIS A 179 -39.56 -13.70 16.12
C HIS A 179 -40.70 -14.68 16.32
N GLY A 180 -40.43 -15.99 16.42
CA GLY A 180 -41.44 -17.01 16.74
C GLY A 180 -42.11 -16.79 18.11
N LEU A 181 -41.37 -16.34 19.11
CA LEU A 181 -41.91 -15.95 20.42
C LEU A 181 -42.82 -14.73 20.33
N SER A 182 -42.38 -13.70 19.56
CA SER A 182 -43.17 -12.49 19.32
C SER A 182 -44.51 -12.78 18.63
N LEU A 183 -44.51 -13.73 17.67
CA LEU A 183 -45.73 -14.23 17.01
C LEU A 183 -46.64 -14.94 17.98
N LYS A 184 -46.11 -15.90 18.77
CA LYS A 184 -46.90 -16.66 19.75
C LYS A 184 -47.51 -15.79 20.85
N ALA A 185 -46.79 -14.74 21.25
CA ALA A 185 -47.22 -13.78 22.25
C ALA A 185 -48.17 -12.70 21.69
N GLY A 186 -48.48 -12.71 20.39
CA GLY A 186 -49.34 -11.72 19.76
C GLY A 186 -48.81 -10.30 19.79
N MET A 187 -47.48 -10.11 19.88
CA MET A 187 -46.83 -8.78 20.07
C MET A 187 -46.42 -8.09 18.77
N LEU A 188 -46.69 -8.67 17.60
CA LEU A 188 -46.30 -8.09 16.30
C LEU A 188 -47.17 -6.89 15.86
N PHE A 189 -48.15 -6.48 16.64
CA PHE A 189 -48.86 -5.22 16.42
C PHE A 189 -48.03 -3.99 16.87
N ASN A 190 -46.92 -4.21 17.58
CA ASN A 190 -46.01 -3.16 18.00
C ASN A 190 -45.02 -2.83 16.85
N SER A 191 -45.17 -1.68 16.22
CA SER A 191 -44.31 -1.22 15.11
C SER A 191 -42.83 -1.17 15.50
N VAL A 192 -42.51 -0.75 16.73
CA VAL A 192 -41.12 -0.66 17.23
C VAL A 192 -40.46 -2.05 17.30
N LEU A 193 -41.20 -3.08 17.74
CA LEU A 193 -40.68 -4.45 17.75
C LEU A 193 -40.51 -5.00 16.32
N CYS A 194 -41.45 -4.68 15.41
CA CYS A 194 -41.34 -5.06 14.00
C CYS A 194 -40.10 -4.41 13.36
N ASN A 195 -39.84 -3.11 13.63
CA ASN A 195 -38.69 -2.40 13.14
C ASN A 195 -37.37 -3.01 13.66
N ALA A 196 -37.32 -3.39 14.93
CA ALA A 196 -36.17 -4.09 15.51
C ALA A 196 -35.94 -5.49 14.90
N LEU A 197 -37.02 -6.25 14.61
CA LEU A 197 -36.90 -7.53 13.91
C LEU A 197 -36.43 -7.37 12.47
N MET A 198 -36.89 -6.36 11.75
CA MET A 198 -36.37 -6.00 10.40
C MET A 198 -34.90 -5.69 10.42
N ASP A 199 -34.43 -4.83 11.35
CA ASP A 199 -33.03 -4.50 11.52
C ASP A 199 -32.17 -5.73 11.86
N MET A 200 -32.66 -6.59 12.75
CA MET A 200 -32.00 -7.84 13.12
C MET A 200 -31.84 -8.78 11.93
N TYR A 201 -32.89 -8.97 11.11
CA TYR A 201 -32.78 -9.78 9.89
C TYR A 201 -31.81 -9.17 8.88
N ALA A 202 -31.88 -7.87 8.67
CA ALA A 202 -30.96 -7.16 7.77
C ALA A 202 -29.50 -7.31 8.21
N LYS A 203 -29.20 -7.09 9.50
CA LYS A 203 -27.83 -7.25 10.04
C LYS A 203 -27.34 -8.68 10.06
N SER A 204 -28.27 -9.66 10.15
CA SER A 204 -27.94 -11.09 10.05
C SER A 204 -27.82 -11.60 8.60
N ASN A 205 -27.72 -10.70 7.61
CA ASN A 205 -27.57 -11.00 6.17
C ASN A 205 -28.77 -11.78 5.57
N ASP A 206 -29.96 -11.68 6.17
CA ASP A 206 -31.22 -12.27 5.68
C ASP A 206 -32.20 -11.14 5.25
N LEU A 207 -31.84 -10.43 4.20
CA LEU A 207 -32.63 -9.33 3.67
C LEU A 207 -34.03 -9.80 3.22
N SER A 208 -34.17 -11.05 2.75
CA SER A 208 -35.43 -11.59 2.29
C SER A 208 -36.47 -11.72 3.40
N SER A 209 -36.03 -12.07 4.62
CA SER A 209 -36.91 -12.09 5.78
C SER A 209 -37.28 -10.69 6.27
N SER A 210 -36.33 -9.74 6.19
CA SER A 210 -36.60 -8.33 6.49
C SER A 210 -37.64 -7.74 5.52
N GLU A 211 -37.53 -8.00 4.21
CA GLU A 211 -38.50 -7.59 3.18
C GLU A 211 -39.89 -8.15 3.44
N ARG A 212 -39.99 -9.45 3.85
CA ARG A 212 -41.27 -10.07 4.19
C ARG A 212 -41.93 -9.44 5.43
N MET A 213 -41.12 -9.11 6.44
CA MET A 213 -41.60 -8.40 7.64
C MET A 213 -42.11 -7.01 7.27
N PHE A 214 -41.40 -6.27 6.46
CA PHE A 214 -41.80 -4.94 5.96
C PHE A 214 -43.10 -5.01 5.15
N ALA A 215 -43.26 -6.04 4.31
CA ALA A 215 -44.48 -6.26 3.54
C ALA A 215 -45.68 -6.59 4.43
N ALA A 216 -45.45 -7.28 5.53
CA ALA A 216 -46.50 -7.69 6.50
C ALA A 216 -46.91 -6.55 7.46
N THR A 217 -46.13 -5.45 7.53
CA THR A 217 -46.42 -4.31 8.41
C THR A 217 -47.48 -3.42 7.75
N GLU A 218 -48.66 -3.32 8.38
CA GLU A 218 -49.79 -2.53 7.84
C GLU A 218 -49.57 -1.03 7.97
N CYS A 219 -49.06 -0.55 9.11
CA CYS A 219 -48.75 0.86 9.34
C CYS A 219 -47.24 1.09 9.29
N ARG A 220 -46.75 1.53 8.18
CA ARG A 220 -45.30 1.84 7.98
C ARG A 220 -45.04 3.27 8.38
N ASP A 221 -44.27 3.45 9.44
CA ASP A 221 -43.77 4.75 9.91
C ASP A 221 -42.38 5.07 9.27
N THR A 222 -41.91 6.29 9.45
CA THR A 222 -40.58 6.73 8.94
C THR A 222 -39.45 5.79 9.40
N VAL A 223 -39.57 5.23 10.64
CA VAL A 223 -38.56 4.29 11.18
C VAL A 223 -38.60 2.94 10.43
N SER A 224 -39.78 2.46 10.04
CA SER A 224 -39.94 1.23 9.24
C SER A 224 -39.22 1.39 7.87
N TRP A 225 -39.43 2.53 7.20
CA TRP A 225 -38.76 2.84 5.94
C TRP A 225 -37.25 2.95 6.12
N ASN A 226 -36.79 3.67 7.16
CA ASN A 226 -35.36 3.81 7.46
C ASN A 226 -34.68 2.46 7.74
N SER A 227 -35.37 1.55 8.44
CA SER A 227 -34.86 0.19 8.70
C SER A 227 -34.63 -0.59 7.40
N MET A 228 -35.53 -0.44 6.41
CA MET A 228 -35.37 -1.09 5.10
C MET A 228 -34.29 -0.42 4.24
N ILE A 229 -34.28 0.90 4.17
CA ILE A 229 -33.29 1.66 3.38
C ILE A 229 -31.88 1.35 3.88
N SER A 230 -31.66 1.46 5.20
CA SER A 230 -30.37 1.15 5.84
C SER A 230 -30.03 -0.34 5.77
N GLY A 231 -31.02 -1.23 5.92
CA GLY A 231 -30.85 -2.68 5.85
C GLY A 231 -30.42 -3.13 4.45
N CYS A 232 -30.97 -2.55 3.39
CA CYS A 232 -30.52 -2.81 2.01
C CYS A 232 -29.08 -2.35 1.80
N LEU A 233 -28.72 -1.19 2.31
CA LEU A 233 -27.38 -0.65 2.22
C LEU A 233 -26.36 -1.53 2.97
N TYR A 234 -26.70 -1.97 4.18
CA TYR A 234 -25.88 -2.88 4.97
C TYR A 234 -25.59 -4.21 4.25
N ASN A 235 -26.58 -4.73 3.51
CA ASN A 235 -26.45 -5.97 2.73
C ASN A 235 -25.88 -5.74 1.32
N ASN A 236 -25.27 -4.59 1.06
CA ASN A 236 -24.61 -4.28 -0.21
C ASN A 236 -25.57 -4.26 -1.42
N HIS A 237 -26.83 -3.82 -1.19
CA HIS A 237 -27.85 -3.63 -2.22
C HIS A 237 -28.28 -2.15 -2.32
N PRO A 238 -27.39 -1.24 -2.76
CA PRO A 238 -27.69 0.20 -2.82
C PRO A 238 -28.82 0.53 -3.79
N GLU A 239 -29.01 -0.24 -4.87
CA GLU A 239 -30.11 -0.05 -5.82
C GLU A 239 -31.47 -0.26 -5.15
N LYS A 240 -31.63 -1.29 -4.32
CA LYS A 240 -32.85 -1.54 -3.54
C LYS A 240 -33.05 -0.46 -2.47
N SER A 241 -31.98 0.02 -1.86
CA SER A 241 -32.03 1.11 -0.89
C SER A 241 -32.63 2.37 -1.51
N LEU A 242 -32.16 2.77 -2.70
CA LEU A 242 -32.72 3.91 -3.43
C LEU A 242 -34.15 3.66 -3.90
N TRP A 243 -34.50 2.42 -4.25
CA TRP A 243 -35.86 2.07 -4.60
C TRP A 243 -36.82 2.26 -3.39
N TYR A 244 -36.48 1.74 -2.20
CA TYR A 244 -37.28 1.96 -0.99
C TYR A 244 -37.38 3.44 -0.61
N PHE A 245 -36.32 4.22 -0.81
CA PHE A 245 -36.37 5.66 -0.58
C PHE A 245 -37.36 6.37 -1.52
N LYS A 246 -37.40 5.99 -2.79
CA LYS A 246 -38.39 6.51 -3.77
C LYS A 246 -39.82 6.12 -3.39
N GLU A 247 -40.02 4.85 -3.01
CA GLU A 247 -41.34 4.36 -2.55
C GLU A 247 -41.81 5.09 -1.28
N MET A 248 -40.93 5.37 -0.34
CA MET A 248 -41.21 6.19 0.85
C MET A 248 -41.72 7.57 0.44
N ALA A 249 -41.03 8.23 -0.51
CA ALA A 249 -41.41 9.54 -1.02
C ALA A 249 -42.78 9.52 -1.76
N PHE A 250 -43.08 8.44 -2.50
CA PHE A 250 -44.39 8.27 -3.19
C PHE A 250 -45.53 7.92 -2.23
N SER A 251 -45.24 7.25 -1.10
CA SER A 251 -46.24 6.94 -0.09
C SER A 251 -46.77 8.16 0.66
N GLY A 252 -46.11 9.31 0.52
CA GLY A 252 -46.44 10.56 1.19
C GLY A 252 -45.78 10.70 2.57
N GLU A 253 -45.00 9.72 3.00
CA GLU A 253 -44.20 9.82 4.21
C GLU A 253 -43.01 10.78 4.00
N ARG A 254 -42.82 11.70 4.94
CA ARG A 254 -41.74 12.70 4.85
C ARG A 254 -40.41 12.10 5.27
N PRO A 255 -39.41 12.07 4.36
CA PRO A 255 -38.06 11.60 4.74
C PRO A 255 -37.46 12.46 5.87
N ASP A 256 -36.76 11.83 6.78
CA ASP A 256 -36.01 12.49 7.85
C ASP A 256 -34.50 12.52 7.52
N SER A 257 -33.67 13.04 8.42
CA SER A 257 -32.22 13.12 8.24
C SER A 257 -31.57 11.74 8.08
N VAL A 258 -32.14 10.69 8.67
CA VAL A 258 -31.62 9.30 8.56
C VAL A 258 -31.95 8.73 7.19
N SER A 259 -33.18 8.96 6.69
CA SER A 259 -33.58 8.58 5.33
C SER A 259 -32.68 9.21 4.27
N LEU A 260 -32.46 10.55 4.39
CA LEU A 260 -31.61 11.30 3.46
C LEU A 260 -30.16 10.83 3.52
N SER A 261 -29.56 10.71 4.71
CA SER A 261 -28.17 10.25 4.87
C SER A 261 -27.96 8.84 4.29
N SER A 262 -28.92 7.94 4.51
CA SER A 262 -28.85 6.58 3.95
C SER A 262 -29.00 6.56 2.44
N ALA A 263 -29.89 7.37 1.87
CA ALA A 263 -30.07 7.48 0.42
C ALA A 263 -28.87 8.14 -0.27
N ILE A 264 -28.26 9.15 0.35
CA ILE A 264 -27.02 9.77 -0.14
C ILE A 264 -25.88 8.73 -0.14
N SER A 265 -25.76 7.95 0.93
CA SER A 265 -24.76 6.88 1.01
C SER A 265 -24.98 5.82 -0.06
N ALA A 266 -26.24 5.44 -0.34
CA ALA A 266 -26.57 4.50 -1.41
C ALA A 266 -26.23 5.05 -2.82
N SER A 267 -26.52 6.33 -3.07
CA SER A 267 -26.13 7.03 -4.29
C SER A 267 -24.62 7.06 -4.49
N SER A 268 -23.88 7.33 -3.41
CA SER A 268 -22.41 7.31 -3.40
C SER A 268 -21.86 5.94 -3.76
N CYS A 269 -22.39 4.86 -3.19
CA CYS A 269 -21.98 3.48 -3.51
C CYS A 269 -22.19 3.12 -4.99
N LEU A 270 -23.18 3.71 -5.66
CA LEU A 270 -23.44 3.53 -7.09
C LEU A 270 -22.66 4.49 -7.99
N GLY A 271 -21.96 5.47 -7.41
CA GLY A 271 -21.32 6.55 -8.18
C GLY A 271 -22.31 7.46 -8.90
N ASP A 272 -23.58 7.48 -8.48
CA ASP A 272 -24.64 8.30 -9.12
C ASP A 272 -24.66 9.72 -8.55
N LEU A 273 -23.79 10.57 -9.12
CA LEU A 273 -23.68 11.98 -8.74
C LEU A 273 -25.01 12.73 -8.93
N ILE A 274 -25.73 12.44 -10.01
CA ILE A 274 -26.96 13.16 -10.35
C ILE A 274 -28.03 12.92 -9.29
N PHE A 275 -28.19 11.67 -8.86
CA PHE A 275 -29.15 11.35 -7.81
C PHE A 275 -28.75 11.95 -6.47
N GLY A 276 -27.46 11.97 -6.15
CA GLY A 276 -26.92 12.68 -4.99
C GLY A 276 -27.28 14.17 -4.98
N GLN A 277 -27.16 14.84 -6.12
CA GLN A 277 -27.57 16.26 -6.30
C GLN A 277 -29.07 16.47 -6.13
N VAL A 278 -29.89 15.52 -6.59
CA VAL A 278 -31.37 15.59 -6.42
C VAL A 278 -31.71 15.49 -4.92
N ILE A 279 -31.09 14.58 -4.18
CA ILE A 279 -31.34 14.44 -2.74
C ILE A 279 -30.83 15.69 -1.98
N HIS A 280 -29.70 16.26 -2.38
CA HIS A 280 -29.22 17.53 -1.83
C HIS A 280 -30.25 18.67 -2.06
N GLY A 281 -30.82 18.76 -3.25
CA GLY A 281 -31.91 19.69 -3.53
C GLY A 281 -33.20 19.46 -2.69
N TRP A 282 -33.43 18.22 -2.25
CA TRP A 282 -34.51 17.89 -1.31
C TRP A 282 -34.19 18.33 0.11
N ASP A 283 -32.95 18.14 0.55
CA ASP A 283 -32.47 18.60 1.85
C ASP A 283 -32.70 20.11 2.02
N ILE A 284 -32.31 20.90 1.00
CA ILE A 284 -32.53 22.35 0.95
C ILE A 284 -34.03 22.69 1.04
N LYS A 285 -34.89 22.00 0.26
CA LYS A 285 -36.33 22.24 0.25
C LYS A 285 -37.03 21.86 1.56
N LEU A 286 -36.55 20.84 2.21
CA LEU A 286 -37.10 20.36 3.49
C LEU A 286 -36.68 21.25 4.66
N GLY A 287 -35.72 22.16 4.45
CA GLY A 287 -35.22 23.11 5.46
C GLY A 287 -34.28 22.45 6.45
N TYR A 288 -33.61 21.37 6.09
CA TYR A 288 -32.60 20.69 6.92
C TYR A 288 -31.21 21.36 6.82
N GLU A 289 -31.07 22.44 6.06
CA GLU A 289 -29.84 23.26 5.99
C GLU A 289 -29.48 23.94 7.32
N ASP A 290 -30.46 24.19 8.19
CA ASP A 290 -30.16 24.75 9.49
C ASP A 290 -29.45 23.72 10.38
N SER A 291 -28.31 24.08 10.86
CA SER A 291 -27.31 23.54 11.79
C SER A 291 -27.66 22.31 12.69
N SER A 292 -28.88 21.77 12.62
CA SER A 292 -29.32 20.62 13.42
C SER A 292 -29.05 19.25 12.79
N HIS A 293 -28.72 19.20 11.50
CA HIS A 293 -28.56 17.94 10.75
C HIS A 293 -27.17 17.75 10.13
N ILE A 294 -26.14 17.87 10.95
CA ILE A 294 -24.73 17.63 10.59
C ILE A 294 -24.54 16.29 9.87
N SER A 295 -25.37 15.27 10.18
CA SER A 295 -25.27 13.94 9.58
C SER A 295 -25.53 13.93 8.08
N VAL A 296 -26.48 14.74 7.59
CA VAL A 296 -26.78 14.87 6.15
C VAL A 296 -25.65 15.59 5.44
N ALA A 297 -25.14 16.69 6.00
CA ALA A 297 -23.99 17.42 5.48
C ALA A 297 -22.74 16.51 5.39
N ASN A 298 -22.46 15.74 6.43
CA ASN A 298 -21.34 14.80 6.44
C ASN A 298 -21.50 13.72 5.35
N SER A 299 -22.72 13.21 5.14
CA SER A 299 -23.00 12.24 4.08
C SER A 299 -22.87 12.85 2.69
N LEU A 300 -23.27 14.12 2.49
CA LEU A 300 -23.09 14.85 1.23
C LEU A 300 -21.61 15.09 0.93
N ILE A 301 -20.81 15.54 1.91
CA ILE A 301 -19.36 15.73 1.76
C ILE A 301 -18.72 14.43 1.32
N SER A 302 -19.02 13.31 2.00
CA SER A 302 -18.48 11.99 1.66
C SER A 302 -18.94 11.55 0.26
N SER A 303 -20.21 11.76 -0.09
CA SER A 303 -20.78 11.35 -1.38
C SER A 303 -20.15 12.13 -2.56
N TYR A 304 -20.11 13.46 -2.47
CA TYR A 304 -19.45 14.28 -3.49
C TYR A 304 -17.98 13.96 -3.65
N SER A 305 -17.28 13.76 -2.55
CA SER A 305 -15.86 13.35 -2.55
C SER A 305 -15.65 11.99 -3.24
N HIS A 306 -16.54 11.02 -2.97
CA HIS A 306 -16.45 9.67 -3.55
C HIS A 306 -16.77 9.68 -5.07
N CYS A 307 -17.70 10.56 -5.48
CA CYS A 307 -18.02 10.76 -6.90
C CYS A 307 -16.99 11.63 -7.65
N GLY A 308 -15.95 12.13 -6.99
CA GLY A 308 -14.89 12.95 -7.58
C GLY A 308 -15.22 14.45 -7.71
N ASP A 309 -16.38 14.90 -7.25
CA ASP A 309 -16.77 16.31 -7.22
C ASP A 309 -16.33 16.98 -5.90
N ILE A 310 -15.02 17.18 -5.80
CA ILE A 310 -14.43 17.72 -4.56
C ILE A 310 -14.76 19.20 -4.34
N GLU A 311 -15.11 19.93 -5.39
CA GLU A 311 -15.50 21.34 -5.29
C GLU A 311 -16.88 21.48 -4.64
N ALA A 312 -17.84 20.63 -5.05
CA ALA A 312 -19.14 20.55 -4.39
C ALA A 312 -19.02 20.09 -2.93
N ALA A 313 -18.15 19.11 -2.64
CA ALA A 313 -17.88 18.65 -1.28
C ALA A 313 -17.33 19.79 -0.39
N GLU A 314 -16.36 20.56 -0.91
CA GLU A 314 -15.79 21.72 -0.19
C GLU A 314 -16.84 22.80 0.02
N THR A 315 -17.70 23.06 -0.95
CA THR A 315 -18.79 24.04 -0.81
C THR A 315 -19.72 23.67 0.35
N VAL A 316 -20.23 22.43 0.37
CA VAL A 316 -21.07 21.94 1.49
C VAL A 316 -20.33 22.01 2.82
N PHE A 317 -19.03 21.64 2.86
CA PHE A 317 -18.23 21.74 4.06
C PHE A 317 -18.09 23.20 4.53
N ARG A 318 -17.83 24.16 3.64
CA ARG A 318 -17.68 25.59 3.99
C ARG A 318 -18.99 26.18 4.48
N GLU A 319 -20.12 25.84 3.88
CA GLU A 319 -21.47 26.33 4.24
C GLU A 319 -21.96 25.75 5.57
N THR A 320 -21.52 24.58 5.99
CA THR A 320 -21.87 23.99 7.29
C THR A 320 -21.36 24.86 8.42
N ILE A 321 -22.28 25.46 9.21
CA ILE A 321 -21.98 26.42 10.29
C ILE A 321 -21.30 25.72 11.47
N HIS A 322 -21.87 24.60 11.93
CA HIS A 322 -21.34 23.82 13.05
C HIS A 322 -20.67 22.53 12.52
N LYS A 323 -19.35 22.52 12.51
CA LYS A 323 -18.56 21.36 12.09
C LYS A 323 -18.16 20.52 13.29
N ASP A 324 -18.49 19.23 13.26
CA ASP A 324 -17.99 18.26 14.24
C ASP A 324 -16.71 17.54 13.73
N ALA A 325 -16.13 16.66 14.52
CA ALA A 325 -14.95 15.89 14.11
C ALA A 325 -15.22 15.04 12.85
N VAL A 326 -16.47 14.58 12.68
CA VAL A 326 -16.85 13.76 11.51
C VAL A 326 -16.84 14.60 10.24
N SER A 327 -17.32 15.85 10.30
CA SER A 327 -17.30 16.79 9.16
C SER A 327 -15.87 17.04 8.66
N TRP A 328 -14.95 17.32 9.60
CA TRP A 328 -13.54 17.54 9.28
C TRP A 328 -12.88 16.29 8.71
N ASN A 329 -13.13 15.12 9.33
CA ASN A 329 -12.58 13.85 8.86
C ASN A 329 -13.14 13.45 7.48
N ALA A 330 -14.42 13.68 7.20
CA ALA A 330 -15.03 13.42 5.90
C ALA A 330 -14.40 14.28 4.79
N MET A 331 -14.14 15.56 5.06
CA MET A 331 -13.48 16.43 4.07
C MET A 331 -12.00 16.09 3.88
N LEU A 332 -11.30 15.74 4.97
CA LEU A 332 -9.91 15.25 4.90
C LEU A 332 -9.80 13.96 4.07
N GLU A 333 -10.72 13.01 4.27
CA GLU A 333 -10.81 11.80 3.48
C GLU A 333 -11.15 12.11 2.01
N GLY A 334 -12.01 13.10 1.79
CA GLY A 334 -12.37 13.60 0.45
C GLY A 334 -11.15 14.14 -0.29
N PHE A 335 -10.35 14.99 0.32
CA PHE A 335 -9.09 15.46 -0.29
C PHE A 335 -8.11 14.31 -0.49
N ALA A 336 -8.04 13.39 0.46
CA ALA A 336 -7.18 12.22 0.42
C ALA A 336 -7.48 11.35 -0.81
N SER A 337 -8.73 10.92 -0.95
CA SER A 337 -9.16 10.02 -2.03
C SER A 337 -9.05 10.64 -3.42
N ASN A 338 -9.14 11.99 -3.50
CA ASN A 338 -8.99 12.73 -4.76
C ASN A 338 -7.55 13.23 -5.02
N GLY A 339 -6.57 12.80 -4.23
CA GLY A 339 -5.15 13.11 -4.44
C GLY A 339 -4.75 14.57 -4.18
N LYS A 340 -5.63 15.39 -3.57
CA LYS A 340 -5.39 16.79 -3.19
C LYS A 340 -4.72 16.88 -1.82
N ILE A 341 -3.45 16.48 -1.75
CA ILE A 341 -2.74 16.29 -0.48
C ILE A 341 -2.35 17.60 0.19
N SER A 342 -1.97 18.62 -0.60
CA SER A 342 -1.66 19.94 -0.06
C SER A 342 -2.85 20.52 0.69
N GLU A 343 -4.03 20.44 0.06
CA GLU A 343 -5.29 20.91 0.62
C GLU A 343 -5.69 20.11 1.88
N ALA A 344 -5.39 18.81 1.92
CA ALA A 344 -5.62 18.00 3.12
C ALA A 344 -4.74 18.46 4.31
N PHE A 345 -3.47 18.81 4.08
CA PHE A 345 -2.60 19.35 5.12
C PHE A 345 -3.00 20.76 5.54
N ASP A 346 -3.42 21.61 4.60
CA ASP A 346 -3.93 22.95 4.90
C ASP A 346 -5.20 22.86 5.74
N LEU A 347 -6.10 21.93 5.42
CA LEU A 347 -7.31 21.69 6.18
C LEU A 347 -7.01 21.14 7.58
N LEU A 348 -6.03 20.25 7.75
CA LEU A 348 -5.57 19.78 9.05
C LEU A 348 -5.02 20.94 9.89
N HIS A 349 -4.29 21.85 9.27
CA HIS A 349 -3.75 23.03 9.94
C HIS A 349 -4.88 23.98 10.36
N GLU A 350 -5.87 24.20 9.49
CA GLU A 350 -7.08 24.97 9.80
C GLU A 350 -7.84 24.38 10.99
N MET A 351 -8.03 23.03 11.01
CA MET A 351 -8.64 22.31 12.13
C MET A 351 -7.91 22.54 13.46
N GLN A 352 -6.56 22.61 13.43
CA GLN A 352 -5.75 22.87 14.62
C GLN A 352 -5.85 24.31 15.11
N ILE A 353 -5.97 25.29 14.21
CA ILE A 353 -6.04 26.72 14.54
C ILE A 353 -7.41 27.10 15.11
N THR A 354 -8.48 26.54 14.57
CA THR A 354 -9.86 26.90 14.99
C THR A 354 -10.19 26.47 16.40
N TRP A 355 -9.39 25.60 17.04
CA TRP A 355 -9.50 25.14 18.44
C TRP A 355 -10.88 24.56 18.85
N SER A 356 -11.88 24.66 18.00
CA SER A 356 -13.24 24.17 18.27
C SER A 356 -13.31 22.64 18.25
N VAL A 357 -12.53 22.01 17.33
CA VAL A 357 -12.47 20.55 17.17
C VAL A 357 -10.99 20.14 17.12
N GLN A 358 -10.62 19.18 17.96
CA GLN A 358 -9.25 18.67 18.00
C GLN A 358 -9.13 17.44 17.08
N PRO A 359 -8.01 17.30 16.32
CA PRO A 359 -7.74 16.07 15.59
C PRO A 359 -7.84 14.86 16.51
N ASP A 360 -8.62 13.89 16.11
CA ASP A 360 -8.85 12.64 16.81
C ASP A 360 -8.08 11.46 16.15
N LYS A 361 -8.28 10.25 16.65
CA LYS A 361 -7.66 9.06 16.12
C LYS A 361 -8.04 8.78 14.65
N VAL A 362 -9.27 9.10 14.25
CA VAL A 362 -9.74 8.92 12.87
C VAL A 362 -8.98 9.87 11.94
N THR A 363 -8.84 11.14 12.34
CA THR A 363 -8.03 12.14 11.61
C THR A 363 -6.62 11.62 11.33
N ILE A 364 -5.96 11.04 12.34
CA ILE A 364 -4.60 10.53 12.21
C ILE A 364 -4.54 9.31 11.27
N VAL A 365 -5.48 8.38 11.41
CA VAL A 365 -5.56 7.17 10.56
C VAL A 365 -5.82 7.55 9.10
N THR A 366 -6.57 8.61 8.83
CA THR A 366 -6.83 9.11 7.48
C THR A 366 -5.60 9.79 6.85
N ILE A 367 -4.82 10.56 7.61
CA ILE A 367 -3.73 11.37 7.05
C ILE A 367 -2.42 10.60 6.92
N ILE A 368 -2.11 9.67 7.83
CA ILE A 368 -0.85 8.90 7.75
C ILE A 368 -0.66 8.19 6.40
N PRO A 369 -1.65 7.49 5.81
CA PRO A 369 -1.51 6.87 4.49
C PRO A 369 -1.13 7.85 3.38
N LEU A 370 -1.60 9.11 3.43
CA LEU A 370 -1.25 10.15 2.47
C LEU A 370 0.24 10.50 2.52
N CYS A 371 0.80 10.59 3.74
CA CYS A 371 2.24 10.79 3.91
C CYS A 371 3.05 9.68 3.24
N VAL A 372 2.53 8.45 3.31
CA VAL A 372 3.17 7.27 2.70
C VAL A 372 3.09 7.34 1.18
N GLU A 373 1.92 7.65 0.63
CA GLU A 373 1.69 7.70 -0.82
C GLU A 373 2.62 8.70 -1.54
N LYS A 374 2.86 9.86 -0.92
CA LYS A 374 3.75 10.90 -1.45
C LYS A 374 5.17 10.88 -0.87
N MET A 375 5.50 9.84 -0.13
CA MET A 375 6.84 9.69 0.47
C MET A 375 7.25 10.85 1.40
N LEU A 376 6.29 11.46 2.10
CA LEU A 376 6.47 12.61 3.00
C LEU A 376 6.90 12.16 4.39
N LEU A 377 8.16 11.74 4.54
CA LEU A 377 8.69 11.20 5.81
C LEU A 377 8.76 12.26 6.94
N ARG A 378 8.99 13.54 6.60
CA ARG A 378 9.07 14.63 7.59
C ARG A 378 7.70 14.86 8.25
N GLU A 379 6.67 14.95 7.45
CA GLU A 379 5.28 15.15 7.82
C GLU A 379 4.79 13.94 8.65
N GLY A 380 5.07 12.74 8.21
CA GLY A 380 4.76 11.51 8.95
C GLY A 380 5.41 11.47 10.33
N ARG A 381 6.66 11.90 10.47
CA ARG A 381 7.34 12.02 11.77
C ARG A 381 6.71 13.12 12.65
N THR A 382 6.26 14.20 12.06
CA THR A 382 5.58 15.28 12.79
C THR A 382 4.25 14.79 13.35
N LEU A 383 3.47 14.05 12.55
CA LEU A 383 2.23 13.41 12.98
C LEU A 383 2.48 12.39 14.10
N HIS A 384 3.52 11.56 13.99
CA HIS A 384 3.91 10.65 15.08
C HIS A 384 4.22 11.43 16.36
N GLY A 385 5.00 12.51 16.28
CA GLY A 385 5.24 13.38 17.43
C GLY A 385 3.97 14.01 18.01
N PHE A 386 2.96 14.28 17.19
CA PHE A 386 1.64 14.74 17.63
C PHE A 386 0.88 13.63 18.38
N THR A 387 0.87 12.39 17.88
CA THR A 387 0.21 11.25 18.55
C THR A 387 0.80 10.97 19.92
N ILE A 388 2.13 11.08 20.08
CA ILE A 388 2.83 10.96 21.38
C ILE A 388 2.34 12.02 22.36
N ARG A 389 2.37 13.29 21.95
CA ARG A 389 1.96 14.42 22.82
C ARG A 389 0.50 14.34 23.27
N ARG A 390 -0.37 13.73 22.46
CA ARG A 390 -1.80 13.59 22.73
C ARG A 390 -2.18 12.23 23.34
N GLN A 391 -1.19 11.38 23.66
CA GLN A 391 -1.38 10.04 24.20
C GLN A 391 -2.27 9.12 23.33
N MET A 392 -2.35 9.38 22.03
CA MET A 392 -3.12 8.59 21.07
C MET A 392 -2.43 7.25 20.74
N GLU A 393 -1.19 7.06 21.17
CA GLU A 393 -0.46 5.81 20.99
C GLU A 393 -1.05 4.62 21.79
N THR A 394 -2.01 4.87 22.68
CA THR A 394 -2.75 3.78 23.33
C THR A 394 -3.74 3.11 22.40
N ASP A 395 -4.16 3.81 21.32
CA ASP A 395 -5.09 3.26 20.33
C ASP A 395 -4.35 2.34 19.35
N LEU A 396 -4.88 1.14 19.19
CA LEU A 396 -4.28 0.09 18.37
C LEU A 396 -4.26 0.45 16.88
N SER A 397 -5.32 1.12 16.38
CA SER A 397 -5.44 1.53 14.97
C SER A 397 -4.38 2.55 14.61
N VAL A 398 -4.13 3.54 15.48
CA VAL A 398 -3.09 4.55 15.29
C VAL A 398 -1.70 3.90 15.27
N LYS A 399 -1.42 2.98 16.19
CA LYS A 399 -0.14 2.24 16.19
C LYS A 399 0.05 1.41 14.93
N ASN A 400 -1.00 0.70 14.49
CA ASN A 400 -0.94 -0.09 13.26
C ASN A 400 -0.63 0.79 12.03
N CYS A 401 -1.25 1.97 11.91
CA CYS A 401 -0.94 2.93 10.84
C CYS A 401 0.50 3.46 10.92
N LEU A 402 1.03 3.72 12.11
CA LEU A 402 2.42 4.16 12.29
C LEU A 402 3.41 3.04 11.95
N VAL A 403 3.12 1.78 12.30
CA VAL A 403 3.94 0.62 11.91
C VAL A 403 3.97 0.47 10.40
N ASP A 404 2.81 0.57 9.71
CA ASP A 404 2.71 0.54 8.26
C ASP A 404 3.51 1.68 7.62
N MET A 405 3.36 2.90 8.13
CA MET A 405 4.09 4.07 7.66
C MET A 405 5.60 3.87 7.73
N TYR A 406 6.15 3.49 8.89
CA TYR A 406 7.61 3.29 9.00
C TYR A 406 8.10 2.12 8.17
N SER A 407 7.30 1.08 8.00
CA SER A 407 7.61 -0.05 7.11
C SER A 407 7.73 0.42 5.66
N LYS A 408 6.77 1.18 5.15
CA LYS A 408 6.78 1.71 3.79
C LYS A 408 7.86 2.76 3.54
N PHE A 409 8.30 3.48 4.58
CA PHE A 409 9.46 4.37 4.53
C PHE A 409 10.82 3.65 4.69
N ASN A 410 10.86 2.35 4.45
CA ASN A 410 12.09 1.54 4.55
C ASN A 410 12.81 1.69 5.91
N SER A 411 12.05 1.79 6.99
CA SER A 411 12.55 1.94 8.36
C SER A 411 11.99 0.85 9.29
N PRO A 412 12.16 -0.44 8.98
CA PRO A 412 11.52 -1.54 9.69
C PRO A 412 11.93 -1.64 11.17
N MET A 413 13.13 -1.18 11.53
CA MET A 413 13.57 -1.13 12.94
C MET A 413 12.69 -0.22 13.80
N LYS A 414 12.20 0.92 13.25
CA LYS A 414 11.28 1.81 13.97
C LYS A 414 9.88 1.21 14.06
N ALA A 415 9.44 0.54 13.00
CA ALA A 415 8.18 -0.20 12.98
C ALA A 415 8.19 -1.30 14.06
N GLU A 416 9.31 -2.03 14.20
CA GLU A 416 9.49 -3.06 15.21
C GLU A 416 9.45 -2.51 16.64
N LEU A 417 10.07 -1.36 16.89
CA LEU A 417 10.02 -0.70 18.21
C LEU A 417 8.57 -0.35 18.60
N LEU A 418 7.79 0.18 17.65
CA LEU A 418 6.37 0.48 17.86
C LEU A 418 5.56 -0.80 18.11
N PHE A 419 5.76 -1.82 17.28
CA PHE A 419 5.10 -3.11 17.42
C PHE A 419 5.39 -3.75 18.78
N ASN A 420 6.64 -3.71 19.24
CA ASN A 420 7.05 -4.26 20.54
C ASN A 420 6.53 -3.44 21.72
N SER A 421 6.21 -2.15 21.52
CA SER A 421 5.59 -1.29 22.55
C SER A 421 4.08 -1.51 22.73
N MET A 422 3.43 -2.33 21.88
CA MET A 422 2.00 -2.62 21.99
C MET A 422 1.75 -3.58 23.15
N ALA A 423 0.85 -3.21 24.06
CA ALA A 423 0.44 -4.06 25.19
C ALA A 423 -0.42 -5.24 24.70
N GLU A 424 -1.34 -4.97 23.79
CA GLU A 424 -2.15 -5.96 23.09
C GLU A 424 -1.89 -5.86 21.60
N ARG A 425 -1.90 -7.00 20.91
CA ARG A 425 -1.69 -7.07 19.46
C ARG A 425 -2.84 -7.85 18.85
N ASP A 426 -3.51 -7.25 17.90
CA ASP A 426 -4.56 -7.92 17.12
C ASP A 426 -4.00 -8.55 15.84
N LEU A 427 -4.87 -9.22 15.09
CA LEU A 427 -4.51 -9.83 13.81
C LEU A 427 -3.93 -8.81 12.80
N VAL A 428 -4.43 -7.58 12.84
CA VAL A 428 -3.97 -6.50 11.96
C VAL A 428 -2.55 -6.10 12.32
N SER A 429 -2.22 -5.95 13.61
CA SER A 429 -0.87 -5.61 14.08
C SER A 429 0.18 -6.62 13.60
N TRP A 430 -0.12 -7.92 13.75
CA TRP A 430 0.76 -8.98 13.28
C TRP A 430 0.94 -8.96 11.76
N ASN A 431 -0.16 -8.86 11.01
CA ASN A 431 -0.13 -8.83 9.55
C ASN A 431 0.64 -7.62 9.01
N THR A 432 0.44 -6.44 9.62
CA THR A 432 1.13 -5.21 9.24
C THR A 432 2.65 -5.34 9.43
N MET A 433 3.07 -5.90 10.56
CA MET A 433 4.51 -6.06 10.83
C MET A 433 5.15 -7.16 9.96
N ILE A 434 4.46 -8.30 9.75
CA ILE A 434 4.91 -9.36 8.85
C ILE A 434 5.05 -8.81 7.42
N SER A 435 4.05 -8.08 6.93
CA SER A 435 4.09 -7.42 5.62
C SER A 435 5.21 -6.40 5.53
N GLY A 436 5.41 -5.62 6.59
CA GLY A 436 6.49 -4.63 6.66
C GLY A 436 7.87 -5.26 6.51
N TYR A 437 8.17 -6.34 7.20
CA TYR A 437 9.42 -7.08 7.02
C TYR A 437 9.53 -7.72 5.64
N SER A 438 8.44 -8.35 5.15
CA SER A 438 8.42 -9.02 3.85
C SER A 438 8.73 -8.05 2.71
N GLN A 439 8.13 -6.85 2.72
CA GLN A 439 8.28 -5.84 1.67
C GLN A 439 9.67 -5.17 1.69
N ASN A 440 10.31 -5.08 2.85
CA ASN A 440 11.63 -4.48 3.00
C ASN A 440 12.79 -5.49 2.85
N GLY A 441 12.51 -6.73 2.41
CA GLY A 441 13.54 -7.74 2.16
C GLY A 441 14.09 -8.44 3.41
N TYR A 442 13.48 -8.22 4.59
CA TYR A 442 13.84 -8.90 5.84
C TYR A 442 13.10 -10.25 5.96
N SER A 443 13.33 -11.12 4.96
CA SER A 443 12.59 -12.39 4.81
C SER A 443 12.79 -13.34 6.01
N GLY A 444 13.94 -13.30 6.66
CA GLY A 444 14.24 -14.10 7.86
C GLY A 444 13.38 -13.70 9.06
N GLU A 445 13.32 -12.42 9.33
CA GLU A 445 12.54 -11.80 10.40
C GLU A 445 11.05 -11.98 10.18
N ALA A 446 10.57 -11.79 8.94
CA ALA A 446 9.18 -12.05 8.57
C ALA A 446 8.76 -13.50 8.86
N LYS A 447 9.58 -14.48 8.46
CA LYS A 447 9.34 -15.91 8.72
C LYS A 447 9.40 -16.27 10.20
N LYS A 448 10.27 -15.61 10.98
CA LYS A 448 10.34 -15.76 12.43
C LYS A 448 9.07 -15.24 13.08
N LEU A 449 8.66 -14.02 12.74
CA LEU A 449 7.48 -13.38 13.30
C LEU A 449 6.19 -14.17 12.94
N PHE A 450 6.11 -14.70 11.73
CA PHE A 450 5.00 -15.56 11.31
C PHE A 450 4.94 -16.86 12.13
N ARG A 451 6.07 -17.49 12.46
CA ARG A 451 6.10 -18.65 13.35
C ARG A 451 5.65 -18.33 14.77
N ASP A 452 6.01 -17.15 15.28
CA ASP A 452 5.59 -16.70 16.60
C ASP A 452 4.08 -16.41 16.62
N PHE A 453 3.55 -15.80 15.54
CA PHE A 453 2.11 -15.64 15.34
C PHE A 453 1.36 -16.98 15.41
N LEU A 454 1.85 -18.00 14.69
CA LEU A 454 1.22 -19.32 14.66
C LEU A 454 1.24 -20.07 16.01
N ARG A 455 2.16 -19.74 16.90
CA ARG A 455 2.19 -20.28 18.26
C ARG A 455 1.09 -19.68 19.14
N LEU A 456 0.71 -18.42 18.87
CA LEU A 456 -0.25 -17.68 19.66
C LEU A 456 -1.68 -17.85 19.12
N TYR A 457 -1.83 -17.95 17.83
CA TYR A 457 -3.13 -18.00 17.15
C TYR A 457 -3.29 -19.33 16.39
N SER A 458 -4.33 -20.06 16.72
CA SER A 458 -4.64 -21.35 16.08
C SER A 458 -5.27 -21.23 14.69
N LYS A 459 -5.74 -20.05 14.32
CA LYS A 459 -6.39 -19.78 13.03
C LYS A 459 -5.61 -18.71 12.26
N CYS A 460 -5.27 -19.02 11.03
CA CYS A 460 -4.64 -18.12 10.07
C CYS A 460 -5.70 -17.57 9.10
N SER A 461 -5.72 -16.27 8.90
CA SER A 461 -6.59 -15.61 7.91
C SER A 461 -5.92 -15.55 6.53
N LEU A 462 -6.71 -15.28 5.49
CA LEU A 462 -6.16 -15.04 4.16
C LEU A 462 -5.16 -13.88 4.17
N SER A 463 -5.50 -12.77 4.85
CA SER A 463 -4.62 -11.60 4.96
C SER A 463 -3.26 -11.91 5.59
N THR A 464 -3.20 -12.85 6.56
CA THR A 464 -1.92 -13.29 7.14
C THR A 464 -1.07 -14.06 6.13
N LEU A 465 -1.69 -14.93 5.32
CA LEU A 465 -0.98 -15.67 4.27
C LEU A 465 -0.48 -14.73 3.17
N LEU A 466 -1.27 -13.73 2.78
CA LEU A 466 -0.88 -12.70 1.81
C LEU A 466 0.28 -11.84 2.32
N ALA A 467 0.32 -11.53 3.62
CA ALA A 467 1.39 -10.74 4.23
C ALA A 467 2.75 -11.45 4.22
N ILE A 468 2.80 -12.79 4.38
CA ILE A 468 4.04 -13.55 4.46
C ILE A 468 4.58 -14.01 3.10
N LEU A 469 3.71 -14.18 2.08
CA LEU A 469 4.10 -14.69 0.76
C LEU A 469 5.24 -13.89 0.09
N PRO A 470 5.28 -12.53 0.16
CA PRO A 470 6.39 -11.77 -0.43
C PRO A 470 7.77 -12.07 0.17
N SER A 471 7.83 -12.66 1.39
CA SER A 471 9.09 -13.11 1.99
C SER A 471 9.72 -14.33 1.32
N CYS A 472 9.00 -14.95 0.37
CA CYS A 472 9.51 -16.04 -0.46
C CYS A 472 10.11 -15.46 -1.75
N ASP A 473 11.32 -14.95 -1.67
CA ASP A 473 12.02 -14.17 -2.71
C ASP A 473 13.14 -14.94 -3.42
N SER A 474 13.46 -16.15 -2.95
CA SER A 474 14.57 -16.98 -3.41
C SER A 474 14.16 -18.43 -3.61
N HIS A 475 14.97 -19.17 -4.40
CA HIS A 475 14.76 -20.59 -4.62
C HIS A 475 14.77 -21.41 -3.32
N GLU A 476 15.57 -21.01 -2.33
CA GLU A 476 15.64 -21.65 -1.00
C GLU A 476 14.31 -21.54 -0.23
N SER A 477 13.51 -20.52 -0.53
CA SER A 477 12.22 -20.29 0.10
C SER A 477 11.07 -21.12 -0.52
N LEU A 478 11.33 -21.88 -1.57
CA LEU A 478 10.29 -22.63 -2.31
C LEU A 478 9.54 -23.64 -1.43
N GLN A 479 10.23 -24.35 -0.54
CA GLN A 479 9.60 -25.31 0.38
C GLN A 479 8.65 -24.62 1.35
N PHE A 480 9.04 -23.47 1.88
CA PHE A 480 8.21 -22.67 2.76
C PHE A 480 6.98 -22.13 2.01
N GLY A 481 7.17 -21.58 0.81
CA GLY A 481 6.07 -21.14 -0.05
C GLY A 481 5.09 -22.27 -0.42
N GLY A 482 5.60 -23.47 -0.69
CA GLY A 482 4.80 -24.67 -0.93
C GLY A 482 3.96 -25.09 0.29
N SER A 483 4.49 -24.91 1.49
CA SER A 483 3.76 -25.14 2.74
C SER A 483 2.59 -24.14 2.91
N ILE A 484 2.80 -22.87 2.57
CA ILE A 484 1.77 -21.84 2.59
C ILE A 484 0.69 -22.16 1.55
N HIS A 485 1.08 -22.56 0.33
CA HIS A 485 0.13 -22.99 -0.71
C HIS A 485 -0.74 -24.15 -0.22
N SER A 486 -0.13 -25.19 0.38
CA SER A 486 -0.86 -26.32 0.96
C SER A 486 -1.86 -25.87 2.04
N TRP A 487 -1.52 -24.84 2.78
CA TRP A 487 -2.38 -24.26 3.81
C TRP A 487 -3.56 -23.49 3.22
N GLN A 488 -3.32 -22.70 2.18
CA GLN A 488 -4.41 -22.02 1.45
C GLN A 488 -5.43 -23.02 0.90
N LEU A 489 -4.95 -24.14 0.37
CA LEU A 489 -5.83 -25.24 -0.10
C LEU A 489 -6.69 -25.81 1.04
N LYS A 490 -6.09 -26.09 2.20
CA LYS A 490 -6.79 -26.63 3.39
C LYS A 490 -7.84 -25.66 3.96
N LEU A 491 -7.58 -24.36 3.86
CA LEU A 491 -8.49 -23.33 4.35
C LEU A 491 -9.59 -22.96 3.34
N GLY A 492 -9.58 -23.58 2.15
CA GLY A 492 -10.62 -23.37 1.14
C GLY A 492 -10.42 -22.16 0.23
N PHE A 493 -9.27 -21.47 0.29
CA PHE A 493 -8.96 -20.28 -0.55
C PHE A 493 -8.45 -20.63 -1.94
N SER A 494 -8.71 -21.84 -2.41
CA SER A 494 -8.19 -22.34 -3.67
C SER A 494 -8.68 -21.58 -4.92
N ASN A 495 -9.85 -20.96 -4.85
CA ASN A 495 -10.48 -20.23 -5.95
C ASN A 495 -10.54 -18.71 -5.71
N ASP A 496 -9.98 -18.26 -4.61
CA ASP A 496 -9.85 -16.83 -4.35
C ASP A 496 -8.77 -16.21 -5.26
N ILE A 497 -9.16 -15.26 -6.09
CA ILE A 497 -8.29 -14.66 -7.12
C ILE A 497 -7.06 -14.01 -6.49
N LEU A 498 -7.26 -13.26 -5.40
CA LEU A 498 -6.18 -12.56 -4.71
C LEU A 498 -5.16 -13.54 -4.11
N ALA A 499 -5.66 -14.65 -3.53
CA ALA A 499 -4.83 -15.72 -3.01
C ALA A 499 -4.01 -16.39 -4.11
N VAL A 500 -4.63 -16.68 -5.26
CA VAL A 500 -3.95 -17.32 -6.40
C VAL A 500 -2.94 -16.36 -7.02
N ASN A 501 -3.26 -15.05 -7.18
CA ASN A 501 -2.34 -14.05 -7.70
C ASN A 501 -1.07 -13.94 -6.84
N SER A 502 -1.23 -13.94 -5.52
CA SER A 502 -0.10 -13.89 -4.58
C SER A 502 0.77 -15.15 -4.63
N LEU A 503 0.15 -16.34 -4.82
CA LEU A 503 0.90 -17.58 -5.05
C LEU A 503 1.66 -17.56 -6.38
N MET A 504 1.03 -17.07 -7.45
CA MET A 504 1.70 -16.96 -8.75
C MET A 504 2.93 -16.05 -8.64
N TYR A 505 2.80 -14.91 -7.99
CA TYR A 505 3.91 -13.99 -7.74
C TYR A 505 5.03 -14.67 -6.93
N MET A 506 4.69 -15.40 -5.87
CA MET A 506 5.66 -16.15 -5.06
C MET A 506 6.41 -17.19 -5.89
N TYR A 507 5.70 -18.00 -6.71
CA TYR A 507 6.35 -19.02 -7.53
C TYR A 507 7.28 -18.43 -8.60
N ILE A 508 6.92 -17.26 -9.18
CA ILE A 508 7.79 -16.52 -10.10
C ILE A 508 9.06 -16.08 -9.37
N ASN A 509 8.92 -15.51 -8.16
CA ASN A 509 10.06 -15.05 -7.36
C ASN A 509 11.02 -16.18 -6.99
N CYS A 510 10.48 -17.36 -6.72
CA CYS A 510 11.26 -18.58 -6.46
C CYS A 510 11.81 -19.24 -7.76
N GLY A 511 11.52 -18.73 -8.94
CA GLY A 511 11.97 -19.29 -10.23
C GLY A 511 11.23 -20.55 -10.69
N TYR A 512 10.04 -20.83 -10.14
CA TYR A 512 9.28 -22.05 -10.45
C TYR A 512 8.06 -21.75 -11.34
N LEU A 513 8.33 -21.37 -12.60
CA LEU A 513 7.33 -20.95 -13.58
C LEU A 513 6.26 -22.01 -13.90
N LYS A 514 6.60 -23.31 -13.84
CA LYS A 514 5.63 -24.38 -14.12
C LYS A 514 4.41 -24.31 -13.20
N ALA A 515 4.61 -24.05 -11.90
CA ALA A 515 3.51 -23.93 -10.96
C ALA A 515 2.68 -22.64 -11.23
N THR A 516 3.35 -21.56 -11.60
CA THR A 516 2.67 -20.31 -11.98
C THR A 516 1.69 -20.52 -13.14
N PHE A 517 2.16 -21.16 -14.22
CA PHE A 517 1.29 -21.42 -15.37
C PHE A 517 0.18 -22.43 -15.07
N SER A 518 0.42 -23.42 -14.21
CA SER A 518 -0.63 -24.34 -13.75
C SER A 518 -1.72 -23.62 -12.96
N LEU A 519 -1.34 -22.68 -12.11
CA LEU A 519 -2.28 -21.84 -11.34
C LEU A 519 -3.07 -20.91 -12.27
N LEU A 520 -2.40 -20.24 -13.20
CA LEU A 520 -3.05 -19.38 -14.20
C LEU A 520 -4.05 -20.17 -15.04
N GLN A 521 -3.67 -21.36 -15.50
CA GLN A 521 -4.56 -22.25 -16.27
C GLN A 521 -5.80 -22.68 -15.47
N ARG A 522 -5.66 -22.89 -14.16
CA ARG A 522 -6.75 -23.26 -13.28
C ARG A 522 -7.79 -22.14 -13.15
N ILE A 523 -7.34 -20.88 -13.05
CA ILE A 523 -8.23 -19.71 -12.93
C ILE A 523 -8.53 -19.06 -14.28
N PHE A 524 -8.13 -19.67 -15.42
CA PHE A 524 -8.14 -19.06 -16.74
C PHE A 524 -9.44 -18.34 -17.10
N VAL A 525 -10.60 -18.92 -16.77
CA VAL A 525 -11.93 -18.33 -17.06
C VAL A 525 -12.28 -17.17 -16.10
N ALA A 526 -11.79 -17.23 -14.86
CA ALA A 526 -12.05 -16.25 -13.81
C ALA A 526 -10.93 -15.22 -13.66
N ALA A 527 -9.82 -15.37 -14.41
CA ALA A 527 -8.66 -14.50 -14.32
C ALA A 527 -9.03 -13.07 -14.75
N ASP A 528 -8.84 -12.15 -13.86
CA ASP A 528 -8.97 -10.71 -14.09
C ASP A 528 -7.69 -10.12 -14.70
N ILE A 529 -7.72 -8.84 -15.01
CA ILE A 529 -6.56 -8.12 -15.57
C ILE A 529 -5.35 -8.15 -14.62
N ASP A 530 -5.59 -8.12 -13.31
CA ASP A 530 -4.54 -8.16 -12.30
C ASP A 530 -3.83 -9.51 -12.26
N SER A 531 -4.57 -10.61 -12.47
CA SER A 531 -3.99 -11.96 -12.59
C SER A 531 -3.01 -12.05 -13.76
N TRP A 532 -3.40 -11.52 -14.92
CA TRP A 532 -2.54 -11.49 -16.10
C TRP A 532 -1.33 -10.57 -15.90
N ASN A 533 -1.56 -9.36 -15.38
CA ASN A 533 -0.49 -8.41 -15.09
C ASN A 533 0.52 -8.96 -14.08
N THR A 534 0.07 -9.69 -13.06
CA THR A 534 0.95 -10.35 -12.08
C THR A 534 1.93 -11.29 -12.76
N VAL A 535 1.47 -12.13 -13.69
CA VAL A 535 2.33 -13.08 -14.38
C VAL A 535 3.24 -12.38 -15.39
N ILE A 536 2.70 -11.47 -16.21
CA ILE A 536 3.46 -10.73 -17.22
C ILE A 536 4.55 -9.87 -16.55
N ALA A 537 4.21 -9.10 -15.53
CA ALA A 537 5.15 -8.24 -14.81
C ALA A 537 6.20 -9.07 -14.05
N GLY A 538 5.77 -10.13 -13.37
CA GLY A 538 6.69 -10.99 -12.64
C GLY A 538 7.70 -11.69 -13.55
N CYS A 539 7.26 -12.23 -14.68
CA CYS A 539 8.15 -12.82 -15.70
C CYS A 539 9.13 -11.78 -16.24
N THR A 540 8.66 -10.55 -16.53
CA THR A 540 9.51 -9.47 -17.05
C THR A 540 10.57 -9.05 -16.02
N GLN A 541 10.21 -8.89 -14.75
CA GLN A 541 11.13 -8.53 -13.67
C GLN A 541 12.23 -9.57 -13.43
N LYS A 542 11.90 -10.86 -13.61
CA LYS A 542 12.87 -11.97 -13.47
C LYS A 542 13.65 -12.28 -14.76
N GLY A 543 13.45 -11.50 -15.82
CA GLY A 543 14.16 -11.66 -17.10
C GLY A 543 13.59 -12.75 -18.02
N HIS A 544 12.43 -13.30 -17.70
CA HIS A 544 11.74 -14.30 -18.53
C HIS A 544 10.85 -13.62 -19.58
N PHE A 545 11.47 -12.81 -20.44
CA PHE A 545 10.77 -11.94 -21.39
C PHE A 545 9.92 -12.70 -22.42
N LEU A 546 10.39 -13.84 -22.89
CA LEU A 546 9.65 -14.67 -23.86
C LEU A 546 8.36 -15.22 -23.25
N GLU A 547 8.40 -15.67 -22.02
CA GLU A 547 7.24 -16.15 -21.27
C GLU A 547 6.22 -15.03 -21.02
N ALA A 548 6.69 -13.80 -20.75
CA ALA A 548 5.83 -12.63 -20.61
C ALA A 548 5.06 -12.35 -21.94
N LEU A 549 5.75 -12.39 -23.08
CA LEU A 549 5.12 -12.20 -24.40
C LEU A 549 4.11 -13.31 -24.74
N LYS A 550 4.44 -14.58 -24.43
CA LYS A 550 3.51 -15.71 -24.60
C LYS A 550 2.27 -15.53 -23.74
N THR A 551 2.44 -15.11 -22.49
CA THR A 551 1.33 -14.86 -21.56
C THR A 551 0.42 -13.75 -22.07
N PHE A 552 0.98 -12.67 -22.59
CA PHE A 552 0.21 -11.60 -23.21
C PHE A 552 -0.58 -12.09 -24.46
N SER A 553 0.03 -12.94 -25.27
CA SER A 553 -0.66 -13.54 -26.42
C SER A 553 -1.84 -14.41 -25.98
N LEU A 554 -1.70 -15.19 -24.89
CA LEU A 554 -2.79 -15.98 -24.30
C LEU A 554 -3.89 -15.10 -23.72
N MET A 555 -3.56 -14.01 -23.04
CA MET A 555 -4.52 -13.03 -22.55
C MET A 555 -5.40 -12.48 -23.68
N ARG A 556 -4.82 -12.15 -24.82
CA ARG A 556 -5.57 -11.66 -25.98
C ARG A 556 -6.52 -12.69 -26.61
N LEU A 557 -6.26 -13.98 -26.42
CA LEU A 557 -7.13 -15.07 -26.95
C LEU A 557 -8.39 -15.25 -26.08
N GLN A 558 -8.47 -14.72 -24.87
CA GLN A 558 -9.67 -14.80 -24.03
C GLN A 558 -10.86 -13.96 -24.54
N GLY A 559 -10.67 -13.13 -25.53
CA GLY A 559 -11.73 -12.31 -26.13
C GLY A 559 -11.89 -10.92 -25.49
N PRO A 560 -12.95 -10.18 -25.87
CA PRO A 560 -13.12 -8.76 -25.53
C PRO A 560 -13.39 -8.47 -24.04
N ASN A 561 -13.67 -9.49 -23.24
CA ASN A 561 -13.99 -9.32 -21.81
C ASN A 561 -12.76 -9.00 -20.95
N VAL A 562 -11.54 -9.29 -21.42
CA VAL A 562 -10.29 -8.96 -20.73
C VAL A 562 -9.51 -7.96 -21.59
N SER A 563 -9.76 -6.65 -21.40
CA SER A 563 -9.00 -5.60 -22.07
C SER A 563 -7.67 -5.39 -21.36
N HIS A 564 -6.59 -5.24 -22.13
CA HIS A 564 -5.27 -4.84 -21.58
C HIS A 564 -5.30 -3.36 -21.16
N ASP A 565 -4.64 -3.05 -20.07
CA ASP A 565 -4.47 -1.70 -19.56
C ASP A 565 -3.08 -1.10 -19.91
N SER A 566 -2.84 0.13 -19.50
CA SER A 566 -1.54 0.79 -19.69
C SER A 566 -0.40 0.04 -19.00
N ILE A 567 -0.66 -0.62 -17.86
CA ILE A 567 0.36 -1.37 -17.10
C ILE A 567 0.78 -2.61 -17.89
N THR A 568 -0.18 -3.35 -18.44
CA THR A 568 0.07 -4.49 -19.34
C THR A 568 0.96 -4.07 -20.50
N LEU A 569 0.59 -2.99 -21.21
CA LEU A 569 1.34 -2.52 -22.38
C LEU A 569 2.75 -2.07 -22.01
N VAL A 570 2.93 -1.28 -20.96
CA VAL A 570 4.26 -0.85 -20.49
C VAL A 570 5.17 -2.03 -20.23
N THR A 571 4.64 -3.07 -19.60
CA THR A 571 5.42 -4.26 -19.23
C THR A 571 5.80 -5.09 -20.45
N VAL A 572 4.87 -5.30 -21.37
CA VAL A 572 5.08 -6.09 -22.60
C VAL A 572 6.02 -5.35 -23.56
N ILE A 573 5.85 -4.03 -23.72
CA ILE A 573 6.75 -3.18 -24.51
C ILE A 573 8.18 -3.22 -23.95
N SER A 574 8.31 -3.18 -22.61
CA SER A 574 9.62 -3.33 -21.96
C SER A 574 10.27 -4.69 -22.23
N ALA A 575 9.48 -5.77 -22.22
CA ALA A 575 9.95 -7.11 -22.57
C ALA A 575 10.46 -7.19 -24.03
N CYS A 576 9.72 -6.60 -24.99
CA CYS A 576 10.17 -6.50 -26.39
C CYS A 576 11.49 -5.74 -26.52
N GLY A 577 11.64 -4.61 -25.81
CA GLY A 577 12.86 -3.83 -25.82
C GLY A 577 14.08 -4.61 -25.29
N ASN A 578 13.89 -5.41 -24.24
CA ASN A 578 14.97 -6.26 -23.71
C ASN A 578 15.39 -7.40 -24.63
N LEU A 579 14.46 -7.91 -25.44
CA LEU A 579 14.72 -8.96 -26.43
C LEU A 579 15.19 -8.42 -27.79
N GLY A 580 15.17 -7.08 -28.00
CA GLY A 580 15.51 -6.48 -29.29
C GLY A 580 14.48 -6.74 -30.41
N LEU A 581 13.23 -7.08 -30.06
CA LEU A 581 12.17 -7.45 -31.00
C LEU A 581 11.46 -6.20 -31.56
N VAL A 582 12.04 -5.59 -32.60
CA VAL A 582 11.53 -4.34 -33.21
C VAL A 582 10.16 -4.52 -33.84
N SER A 583 9.92 -5.63 -34.54
CA SER A 583 8.66 -5.91 -35.27
C SER A 583 7.48 -6.05 -34.32
N GLU A 584 7.64 -6.80 -33.25
CA GLU A 584 6.66 -6.97 -32.18
C GLU A 584 6.43 -5.64 -31.46
N GLY A 585 7.49 -4.90 -31.18
CA GLY A 585 7.42 -3.57 -30.61
C GLY A 585 6.60 -2.57 -31.44
N LYS A 586 6.78 -2.57 -32.77
CA LYS A 586 5.95 -1.78 -33.71
C LYS A 586 4.49 -2.21 -33.71
N SER A 587 4.23 -3.52 -33.61
CA SER A 587 2.86 -4.05 -33.50
C SER A 587 2.18 -3.59 -32.21
N LEU A 588 2.90 -3.59 -31.07
CA LEU A 588 2.40 -3.07 -29.79
C LEU A 588 2.19 -1.55 -29.82
N HIS A 589 3.06 -0.79 -30.50
CA HIS A 589 2.85 0.63 -30.72
C HIS A 589 1.56 0.89 -31.51
N GLY A 590 1.34 0.15 -32.60
CA GLY A 590 0.08 0.20 -33.36
C GLY A 590 -1.15 -0.18 -32.53
N LEU A 591 -1.02 -1.12 -31.59
CA LEU A 591 -2.07 -1.51 -30.65
C LEU A 591 -2.37 -0.36 -29.65
N ALA A 592 -1.35 0.25 -29.07
CA ALA A 592 -1.49 1.36 -28.14
C ALA A 592 -2.23 2.54 -28.78
N LEU A 593 -1.94 2.85 -30.05
CA LEU A 593 -2.63 3.90 -30.82
C LEU A 593 -4.12 3.57 -31.05
N LYS A 594 -4.46 2.30 -31.31
CA LYS A 594 -5.84 1.85 -31.54
C LYS A 594 -6.70 1.86 -30.28
N THR A 595 -6.12 1.61 -29.13
CA THR A 595 -6.83 1.49 -27.84
C THR A 595 -6.88 2.80 -27.05
N LEU A 596 -6.44 3.92 -27.63
CA LEU A 596 -6.35 5.25 -26.99
C LEU A 596 -5.40 5.30 -25.77
N THR A 597 -4.75 4.18 -25.42
CA THR A 597 -3.71 4.15 -24.37
C THR A 597 -2.39 4.77 -24.83
N GLY A 598 -2.25 5.05 -26.13
CA GLY A 598 -1.08 5.72 -26.70
C GLY A 598 -0.87 7.16 -26.21
N SER A 599 -1.88 7.80 -25.63
CA SER A 599 -1.76 9.11 -24.98
C SER A 599 -1.21 9.04 -23.54
N ASP A 600 -1.17 7.84 -22.92
CA ASP A 600 -0.60 7.65 -21.58
C ASP A 600 0.92 7.86 -21.63
N THR A 601 1.41 8.82 -20.87
CA THR A 601 2.84 9.18 -20.81
C THR A 601 3.71 7.98 -20.41
N ARG A 602 3.22 7.04 -19.59
CA ARG A 602 3.96 5.84 -19.22
C ARG A 602 4.17 4.90 -20.38
N VAL A 603 3.15 4.73 -21.25
CA VAL A 603 3.22 3.92 -22.46
C VAL A 603 4.18 4.58 -23.47
N GLN A 604 4.09 5.90 -23.64
CA GLN A 604 5.00 6.65 -24.51
C GLN A 604 6.47 6.51 -24.07
N ASN A 605 6.75 6.65 -22.79
CA ASN A 605 8.09 6.49 -22.21
C ASN A 605 8.62 5.05 -22.40
N ALA A 606 7.75 4.04 -22.25
CA ALA A 606 8.10 2.65 -22.50
C ALA A 606 8.43 2.41 -23.98
N LEU A 607 7.66 3.02 -24.92
CA LEU A 607 7.93 2.95 -26.38
C LEU A 607 9.26 3.62 -26.74
N ILE A 608 9.55 4.82 -26.20
CA ILE A 608 10.84 5.52 -26.41
C ILE A 608 11.99 4.61 -25.95
N SER A 609 11.90 4.05 -24.75
CA SER A 609 12.92 3.15 -24.21
C SER A 609 13.06 1.86 -25.03
N MET A 610 11.96 1.27 -25.49
CA MET A 610 11.96 0.07 -26.32
C MET A 610 12.65 0.32 -27.65
N TYR A 611 12.26 1.37 -28.37
CA TYR A 611 12.92 1.76 -29.62
C TYR A 611 14.39 2.06 -29.41
N GLY A 612 14.74 2.74 -28.30
CA GLY A 612 16.13 3.01 -27.94
C GLY A 612 16.95 1.75 -27.74
N ARG A 613 16.45 0.77 -27.02
CA ARG A 613 17.11 -0.54 -26.82
C ARG A 613 17.25 -1.35 -28.11
N CYS A 614 16.28 -1.19 -29.00
CA CYS A 614 16.33 -1.80 -30.32
C CYS A 614 17.21 -1.04 -31.35
N GLY A 615 17.82 0.08 -30.99
CA GLY A 615 18.65 0.89 -31.90
C GLY A 615 17.88 1.78 -32.86
N ASP A 616 16.56 1.85 -32.80
CA ASP A 616 15.69 2.62 -33.69
C ASP A 616 15.43 4.05 -33.10
N THR A 617 16.50 4.88 -33.15
CA THR A 617 16.46 6.23 -32.57
C THR A 617 15.49 7.18 -33.25
N GLU A 618 15.18 6.98 -34.53
CA GLU A 618 14.26 7.84 -35.27
C GLU A 618 12.80 7.63 -34.84
N ASN A 619 12.37 6.37 -34.66
CA ASN A 619 11.04 6.09 -34.12
C ASN A 619 10.92 6.51 -32.65
N ALA A 620 11.99 6.35 -31.84
CA ALA A 620 12.00 6.86 -30.46
C ALA A 620 11.77 8.38 -30.43
N LYS A 621 12.44 9.13 -31.32
CA LYS A 621 12.25 10.58 -31.44
C LYS A 621 10.85 10.93 -31.92
N SER A 622 10.31 10.22 -32.91
CA SER A 622 8.95 10.45 -33.43
C SER A 622 7.90 10.31 -32.35
N VAL A 623 8.02 9.27 -31.48
CA VAL A 623 7.12 9.09 -30.32
C VAL A 623 7.27 10.26 -29.33
N PHE A 624 8.49 10.69 -29.04
CA PHE A 624 8.74 11.82 -28.15
C PHE A 624 8.16 13.13 -28.72
N ASP A 625 8.37 13.40 -30.01
CA ASP A 625 7.90 14.62 -30.68
C ASP A 625 6.36 14.67 -30.79
N SER A 626 5.69 13.52 -30.92
CA SER A 626 4.22 13.41 -30.96
C SER A 626 3.55 13.45 -29.58
N SER A 627 4.31 13.35 -28.48
CA SER A 627 3.79 13.37 -27.13
C SER A 627 3.33 14.78 -26.73
N SER A 628 2.06 14.92 -26.33
CA SER A 628 1.48 16.20 -25.88
C SER A 628 1.84 16.55 -24.43
N ASN A 629 1.98 15.54 -23.56
CA ASN A 629 2.28 15.70 -22.14
C ASN A 629 3.66 15.13 -21.82
N ARG A 630 4.71 15.91 -22.11
CA ARG A 630 6.10 15.51 -21.80
C ARG A 630 6.42 15.85 -20.36
N ASN A 631 6.87 14.88 -19.59
CA ASN A 631 7.40 15.08 -18.24
C ASN A 631 8.94 14.86 -18.23
N LEU A 632 9.59 15.14 -17.10
CA LEU A 632 11.03 14.94 -16.97
C LEU A 632 11.47 13.49 -17.30
N CYS A 633 10.64 12.49 -16.96
CA CYS A 633 10.91 11.08 -17.31
C CYS A 633 10.95 10.88 -18.84
N SER A 634 10.07 11.54 -19.61
CA SER A 634 10.08 11.47 -21.08
C SER A 634 11.38 12.05 -21.68
N TRP A 635 11.84 13.17 -21.15
CA TRP A 635 13.13 13.77 -21.53
C TRP A 635 14.30 12.84 -21.17
N ASN A 636 14.29 12.26 -19.96
CA ASN A 636 15.32 11.29 -19.54
C ASN A 636 15.36 10.05 -20.43
N CYS A 637 14.20 9.53 -20.84
CA CYS A 637 14.11 8.37 -21.74
C CYS A 637 14.74 8.69 -23.10
N VAL A 638 14.43 9.84 -23.71
CA VAL A 638 14.96 10.18 -25.04
C VAL A 638 16.47 10.55 -24.99
N ILE A 639 16.93 11.29 -23.97
CA ILE A 639 18.35 11.58 -23.75
C ILE A 639 19.15 10.30 -23.57
N SER A 640 18.69 9.38 -22.74
CA SER A 640 19.30 8.07 -22.53
C SER A 640 19.33 7.23 -23.81
N THR A 641 18.25 7.26 -24.60
CA THR A 641 18.16 6.58 -25.89
C THR A 641 19.26 7.06 -26.84
N PHE A 642 19.41 8.37 -27.02
CA PHE A 642 20.45 8.91 -27.91
C PHE A 642 21.84 8.67 -27.36
N SER A 643 22.04 8.77 -26.05
CA SER A 643 23.33 8.47 -25.42
C SER A 643 23.73 7.01 -25.64
N GLN A 644 22.85 6.06 -25.39
CA GLN A 644 23.12 4.60 -25.54
C GLN A 644 23.39 4.20 -26.99
N ASN A 645 22.77 4.89 -27.96
CA ASN A 645 22.89 4.58 -29.39
C ASN A 645 24.01 5.40 -30.10
N LYS A 646 25.00 5.87 -29.37
CA LYS A 646 26.18 6.62 -29.91
C LYS A 646 25.82 7.92 -30.61
N ASN A 647 24.65 8.48 -30.38
CA ASN A 647 24.19 9.77 -30.91
C ASN A 647 24.34 10.88 -29.85
N ALA A 648 25.48 10.92 -29.20
CA ALA A 648 25.76 11.79 -28.05
C ALA A 648 25.56 13.31 -28.35
N ARG A 649 25.77 13.75 -29.58
CA ARG A 649 25.53 15.16 -29.98
C ARG A 649 24.05 15.51 -29.88
N ARG A 650 23.15 14.65 -30.37
CA ARG A 650 21.70 14.86 -30.27
C ARG A 650 21.20 14.80 -28.80
N ALA A 651 21.86 13.98 -27.96
CA ALA A 651 21.54 13.96 -26.52
C ALA A 651 21.85 15.31 -25.85
N LEU A 652 22.99 15.95 -26.23
CA LEU A 652 23.35 17.29 -25.74
C LEU A 652 22.40 18.38 -26.25
N GLU A 653 21.97 18.34 -27.51
CA GLU A 653 21.00 19.27 -28.09
C GLU A 653 19.66 19.19 -27.32
N LEU A 654 19.18 17.99 -27.03
CA LEU A 654 17.96 17.77 -26.23
C LEU A 654 18.11 18.26 -24.78
N PHE A 655 19.28 18.09 -24.17
CA PHE A 655 19.55 18.64 -22.86
C PHE A 655 19.48 20.17 -22.82
N CYS A 656 19.99 20.84 -23.87
CA CYS A 656 19.88 22.30 -23.98
C CYS A 656 18.44 22.79 -24.15
N SER A 657 17.56 21.97 -24.70
CA SER A 657 16.12 22.27 -24.88
C SER A 657 15.24 21.77 -23.74
N LEU A 658 15.83 21.28 -22.66
CA LEU A 658 15.07 20.76 -21.51
C LEU A 658 14.29 21.87 -20.81
N GLU A 659 12.97 21.69 -20.70
CA GLU A 659 12.04 22.65 -20.08
C GLU A 659 11.96 22.54 -18.56
N TYR A 660 12.49 21.46 -18.01
CA TYR A 660 12.44 21.11 -16.58
C TYR A 660 13.81 21.22 -15.92
N GLY A 661 13.84 21.38 -14.61
CA GLY A 661 15.09 21.24 -13.87
C GLY A 661 15.65 19.80 -13.99
N PRO A 662 16.93 19.62 -14.36
CA PRO A 662 17.53 18.29 -14.49
C PRO A 662 17.61 17.57 -13.13
N ASP A 663 17.35 16.27 -13.14
CA ASP A 663 17.52 15.35 -12.01
C ASP A 663 18.82 14.52 -12.15
N GLU A 664 19.04 13.60 -11.22
CA GLU A 664 20.20 12.72 -11.25
C GLU A 664 20.25 11.82 -12.49
N ILE A 665 19.09 11.36 -13.00
CA ILE A 665 19.01 10.50 -14.19
C ILE A 665 19.40 11.29 -15.43
N THR A 666 18.95 12.55 -15.53
CA THR A 666 19.35 13.49 -16.59
C THR A 666 20.86 13.67 -16.61
N PHE A 667 21.48 13.94 -15.43
CA PHE A 667 22.93 14.13 -15.35
C PHE A 667 23.71 12.88 -15.70
N VAL A 668 23.30 11.69 -15.27
CA VAL A 668 23.94 10.42 -15.64
C VAL A 668 23.88 10.20 -17.15
N GLY A 669 22.70 10.42 -17.77
CA GLY A 669 22.52 10.27 -19.21
C GLY A 669 23.41 11.21 -20.03
N ILE A 670 23.47 12.49 -19.64
CA ILE A 670 24.24 13.49 -20.38
C ILE A 670 25.74 13.37 -20.14
N LEU A 671 26.19 13.01 -18.93
CA LEU A 671 27.61 12.72 -18.65
C LEU A 671 28.09 11.50 -19.45
N SER A 672 27.25 10.47 -19.62
CA SER A 672 27.54 9.35 -20.52
C SER A 672 27.70 9.80 -21.96
N ALA A 673 26.89 10.73 -22.46
CA ALA A 673 27.04 11.31 -23.78
C ALA A 673 28.36 12.11 -23.90
N CYS A 674 28.72 12.91 -22.88
CA CYS A 674 30.01 13.62 -22.85
C CYS A 674 31.19 12.65 -22.87
N THR A 675 31.12 11.55 -22.16
CA THR A 675 32.13 10.48 -22.15
C THR A 675 32.35 9.91 -23.55
N GLN A 676 31.27 9.64 -24.29
CA GLN A 676 31.36 9.10 -25.67
C GLN A 676 31.98 10.09 -26.68
N LEU A 677 31.70 11.39 -26.51
CA LEU A 677 32.30 12.41 -27.38
C LEU A 677 33.76 12.66 -27.04
N GLY A 678 34.21 12.35 -25.83
CA GLY A 678 35.57 12.65 -25.37
C GLY A 678 35.87 14.16 -25.25
N VAL A 679 34.85 15.03 -25.29
CA VAL A 679 35.00 16.49 -25.27
C VAL A 679 34.95 16.99 -23.82
N LEU A 680 36.09 17.26 -23.26
CA LEU A 680 36.27 17.68 -21.87
C LEU A 680 35.52 18.99 -21.53
N ARG A 681 35.42 19.93 -22.51
CA ARG A 681 34.74 21.21 -22.31
C ARG A 681 33.27 21.01 -21.90
N TYR A 682 32.49 20.20 -22.61
CA TYR A 682 31.09 19.93 -22.27
C TYR A 682 30.99 19.25 -20.92
N GLY A 683 31.87 18.27 -20.62
CA GLY A 683 31.90 17.61 -19.32
C GLY A 683 32.14 18.59 -18.17
N LYS A 684 33.00 19.60 -18.31
CA LYS A 684 33.21 20.65 -17.29
C LYS A 684 32.00 21.55 -17.12
N GLU A 685 31.31 21.91 -18.19
CA GLU A 685 30.11 22.75 -18.16
C GLU A 685 29.00 22.00 -17.39
N ILE A 686 28.78 20.72 -17.70
CA ILE A 686 27.81 19.87 -16.98
C ILE A 686 28.20 19.68 -15.50
N HIS A 687 29.50 19.47 -15.21
CA HIS A 687 29.97 19.40 -13.83
C HIS A 687 29.68 20.70 -13.05
N GLY A 688 29.83 21.86 -13.70
CA GLY A 688 29.43 23.15 -13.12
C GLY A 688 27.93 23.22 -12.81
N HIS A 689 27.04 22.60 -13.62
CA HIS A 689 25.62 22.51 -13.34
C HIS A 689 25.35 21.56 -12.17
N VAL A 690 26.00 20.39 -12.11
CA VAL A 690 25.91 19.44 -11.00
C VAL A 690 26.26 20.12 -9.67
N LEU A 691 27.31 20.92 -9.62
CA LEU A 691 27.71 21.65 -8.43
C LEU A 691 26.70 22.73 -8.01
N ARG A 692 26.18 23.50 -8.97
CA ARG A 692 25.21 24.56 -8.69
C ARG A 692 23.88 24.01 -8.14
N LEU A 693 23.45 22.83 -8.60
CA LEU A 693 22.21 22.20 -8.20
C LEU A 693 22.38 21.23 -7.01
N GLY A 694 23.58 21.05 -6.48
CA GLY A 694 23.86 20.28 -5.29
C GLY A 694 23.89 18.76 -5.47
N PHE A 695 24.01 18.25 -6.70
CA PHE A 695 24.04 16.80 -6.98
C PHE A 695 25.41 16.14 -6.79
N GLN A 696 26.44 16.87 -6.35
CA GLN A 696 27.80 16.34 -6.17
C GLN A 696 27.90 15.21 -5.12
N GLU A 697 26.96 15.13 -4.20
CA GLU A 697 26.91 14.06 -3.18
C GLU A 697 26.12 12.83 -3.64
N ASN A 698 25.41 12.89 -4.78
CA ASN A 698 24.69 11.76 -5.33
C ASN A 698 25.69 10.71 -5.88
N PRO A 699 25.66 9.44 -5.40
CA PRO A 699 26.66 8.42 -5.78
C PRO A 699 26.64 8.06 -7.27
N PHE A 700 25.48 8.13 -7.94
CA PHE A 700 25.35 7.80 -9.36
C PHE A 700 25.92 8.91 -10.24
N VAL A 701 25.63 10.17 -9.89
CA VAL A 701 26.19 11.34 -10.58
C VAL A 701 27.71 11.40 -10.38
N SER A 702 28.19 11.15 -9.16
CA SER A 702 29.63 11.06 -8.87
C SER A 702 30.32 9.98 -9.70
N ALA A 703 29.72 8.79 -9.84
CA ALA A 703 30.26 7.71 -10.68
C ALA A 703 30.31 8.12 -12.16
N ALA A 704 29.25 8.75 -12.68
CA ALA A 704 29.22 9.24 -14.05
C ALA A 704 30.28 10.35 -14.32
N LEU A 705 30.50 11.24 -13.35
CA LEU A 705 31.57 12.24 -13.41
C LEU A 705 32.98 11.61 -13.43
N LEU A 706 33.19 10.57 -12.60
CA LEU A 706 34.43 9.80 -12.59
C LEU A 706 34.70 9.18 -13.95
N ASP A 707 33.69 8.52 -14.54
CA ASP A 707 33.82 7.90 -15.85
C ASP A 707 34.10 8.96 -16.94
N MET A 708 33.41 10.09 -16.91
CA MET A 708 33.61 11.18 -17.87
C MET A 708 35.01 11.74 -17.79
N TYR A 709 35.49 12.11 -16.62
CA TYR A 709 36.85 12.68 -16.50
C TYR A 709 37.95 11.66 -16.82
N SER A 710 37.75 10.39 -16.40
CA SER A 710 38.71 9.33 -16.72
C SER A 710 38.85 9.11 -18.23
N ASN A 711 37.70 9.01 -18.94
CA ASN A 711 37.70 8.81 -20.39
C ASN A 711 38.18 10.04 -21.17
N CYS A 712 38.04 11.26 -20.61
CA CYS A 712 38.62 12.47 -21.13
C CYS A 712 40.11 12.68 -20.75
N GLY A 713 40.81 11.68 -20.21
CA GLY A 713 42.22 11.71 -19.87
C GLY A 713 42.59 12.48 -18.59
N ARG A 714 41.61 12.88 -17.77
CA ARG A 714 41.83 13.68 -16.55
C ARG A 714 41.63 12.83 -15.27
N LEU A 715 42.50 11.82 -15.13
CA LEU A 715 42.52 10.95 -13.94
C LEU A 715 42.73 11.72 -12.62
N ASP A 716 43.47 12.84 -12.67
CA ASP A 716 43.70 13.74 -11.53
C ASP A 716 42.38 14.26 -10.90
N ILE A 717 41.48 14.76 -11.77
CA ILE A 717 40.15 15.24 -11.34
C ILE A 717 39.27 14.07 -10.85
N ALA A 718 39.30 12.95 -11.54
CA ALA A 718 38.55 11.75 -11.14
C ALA A 718 38.96 11.30 -9.72
N ILE A 719 40.26 11.28 -9.39
CA ILE A 719 40.75 10.98 -8.05
C ILE A 719 40.23 11.98 -7.00
N GLN A 720 40.17 13.28 -7.33
CA GLN A 720 39.65 14.31 -6.43
C GLN A 720 38.15 14.09 -6.12
N ILE A 721 37.35 13.85 -7.16
CA ILE A 721 35.91 13.57 -7.01
C ILE A 721 35.73 12.31 -6.15
N PHE A 722 36.46 11.23 -6.42
CA PHE A 722 36.37 10.00 -5.64
C PHE A 722 36.71 10.22 -4.17
N ARG A 723 37.72 11.04 -3.85
CA ARG A 723 38.10 11.36 -2.46
C ARG A 723 37.00 12.13 -1.73
N ASN A 724 36.37 13.07 -2.45
CA ASN A 724 35.37 13.97 -1.87
C ASN A 724 33.97 13.34 -1.74
N THR A 725 33.66 12.29 -2.52
CA THR A 725 32.36 11.60 -2.45
C THR A 725 32.19 10.91 -1.10
N ARG A 726 31.16 11.32 -0.33
CA ARG A 726 30.72 10.67 0.91
C ARG A 726 29.77 9.50 0.59
N GLY A 727 29.90 8.39 1.30
CA GLY A 727 28.98 7.26 1.08
C GLY A 727 29.14 6.59 -0.29
N LYS A 728 30.35 6.14 -0.63
CA LYS A 728 30.69 5.51 -1.92
C LYS A 728 29.85 4.28 -2.20
N SER A 729 29.07 4.31 -3.28
CA SER A 729 28.32 3.15 -3.78
C SER A 729 29.22 2.16 -4.51
N VAL A 730 28.74 0.94 -4.77
CA VAL A 730 29.42 -0.06 -5.61
C VAL A 730 29.79 0.53 -6.97
N ALA A 731 28.90 1.33 -7.58
CA ALA A 731 29.14 2.01 -8.85
C ALA A 731 30.36 2.95 -8.78
N THR A 732 30.43 3.80 -7.75
CA THR A 732 31.55 4.74 -7.53
C THR A 732 32.91 4.02 -7.39
N TRP A 733 32.92 2.87 -6.67
CA TRP A 733 34.12 2.04 -6.57
C TRP A 733 34.51 1.41 -7.90
N ASN A 734 33.53 0.86 -8.65
CA ASN A 734 33.76 0.23 -9.95
C ASN A 734 34.29 1.25 -10.97
N SER A 735 33.69 2.46 -11.05
CA SER A 735 34.18 3.53 -11.92
C SER A 735 35.62 3.91 -11.61
N MET A 736 36.03 3.97 -10.32
CA MET A 736 37.41 4.28 -9.98
C MET A 736 38.39 3.16 -10.31
N ILE A 737 37.98 1.88 -10.13
CA ILE A 737 38.77 0.71 -10.54
C ILE A 737 38.99 0.73 -12.06
N SER A 738 37.90 0.94 -12.82
CA SER A 738 37.96 1.07 -14.28
C SER A 738 38.83 2.24 -14.72
N ALA A 739 38.71 3.41 -14.05
CA ALA A 739 39.54 4.59 -14.33
C ALA A 739 41.04 4.29 -14.21
N TYR A 740 41.45 3.61 -13.16
CA TYR A 740 42.83 3.16 -13.02
C TYR A 740 43.22 2.15 -14.11
N GLY A 741 42.33 1.28 -14.53
CA GLY A 741 42.53 0.35 -15.63
C GLY A 741 42.82 1.04 -16.96
N TYR A 742 41.95 1.99 -17.36
CA TYR A 742 42.13 2.75 -18.62
C TYR A 742 43.46 3.53 -18.69
N HIS A 743 43.96 3.94 -17.51
CA HIS A 743 45.25 4.61 -17.40
C HIS A 743 46.42 3.65 -17.09
N SER A 744 46.28 2.37 -17.35
CA SER A 744 47.28 1.30 -17.13
C SER A 744 47.87 1.23 -15.72
N ASN A 745 47.13 1.72 -14.73
CA ASN A 745 47.50 1.70 -13.30
C ASN A 745 46.88 0.50 -12.55
N GLY A 746 47.04 -0.71 -13.05
CA GLY A 746 46.42 -1.91 -12.51
C GLY A 746 46.68 -2.18 -11.01
N ARG A 747 47.88 -1.87 -10.52
CA ARG A 747 48.19 -1.99 -9.08
C ARG A 747 47.32 -1.09 -8.22
N LYS A 748 47.05 0.16 -8.66
CA LYS A 748 46.13 1.06 -7.95
C LYS A 748 44.65 0.60 -8.04
N ALA A 749 44.29 -0.04 -9.15
CA ALA A 749 42.97 -0.67 -9.27
C ALA A 749 42.78 -1.77 -8.22
N ILE A 750 43.80 -2.64 -8.07
CA ILE A 750 43.81 -3.71 -7.05
C ILE A 750 43.77 -3.12 -5.60
N GLU A 751 44.57 -2.09 -5.32
CA GLU A 751 44.51 -1.40 -4.03
C GLU A 751 43.13 -0.79 -3.75
N THR A 752 42.48 -0.25 -4.79
CA THR A 752 41.13 0.33 -4.67
C THR A 752 40.10 -0.74 -4.39
N PHE A 753 40.21 -1.92 -5.02
CA PHE A 753 39.39 -3.08 -4.73
C PHE A 753 39.54 -3.57 -3.27
N HIS A 754 40.78 -3.62 -2.78
CA HIS A 754 41.00 -3.95 -1.36
C HIS A 754 40.41 -2.90 -0.39
N LYS A 755 40.45 -1.61 -0.75
CA LYS A 755 39.82 -0.54 0.05
C LYS A 755 38.29 -0.67 0.04
N MET A 756 37.69 -1.06 -1.09
CA MET A 756 36.27 -1.34 -1.20
C MET A 756 35.84 -2.45 -0.23
N ASN A 757 36.58 -3.58 -0.23
CA ASN A 757 36.30 -4.71 0.66
C ASN A 757 36.48 -4.33 2.14
N LYS A 758 37.52 -3.55 2.49
CA LYS A 758 37.72 -3.05 3.86
C LYS A 758 36.62 -2.09 4.30
N ALA A 759 35.99 -1.37 3.37
CA ALA A 759 34.85 -0.50 3.65
C ALA A 759 33.54 -1.26 3.83
N GLY A 760 33.54 -2.60 3.77
CA GLY A 760 32.35 -3.44 3.90
C GLY A 760 31.44 -3.44 2.67
N THR A 761 31.89 -2.94 1.53
CA THR A 761 31.11 -2.94 0.29
C THR A 761 31.29 -4.25 -0.44
N VAL A 762 30.19 -5.00 -0.65
CA VAL A 762 30.22 -6.30 -1.31
C VAL A 762 30.54 -6.16 -2.80
N ALA A 763 31.51 -6.95 -3.27
CA ALA A 763 31.87 -6.98 -4.68
C ALA A 763 30.79 -7.68 -5.52
N THR A 764 30.50 -7.13 -6.70
CA THR A 764 29.52 -7.63 -7.65
C THR A 764 30.16 -8.17 -8.91
N LYS A 765 29.37 -8.79 -9.80
CA LYS A 765 29.84 -9.18 -11.15
C LYS A 765 30.54 -8.03 -11.87
N SER A 766 29.94 -6.84 -11.87
CA SER A 766 30.54 -5.65 -12.51
C SER A 766 31.86 -5.22 -11.85
N THR A 767 32.03 -5.43 -10.55
CA THR A 767 33.30 -5.14 -9.85
C THR A 767 34.43 -6.03 -10.39
N PHE A 768 34.18 -7.31 -10.58
CA PHE A 768 35.18 -8.22 -11.15
C PHE A 768 35.46 -7.95 -12.62
N ILE A 769 34.46 -7.57 -13.44
CA ILE A 769 34.70 -7.11 -14.82
C ILE A 769 35.66 -5.93 -14.82
N SER A 770 35.40 -4.90 -13.98
CA SER A 770 36.28 -3.73 -13.87
C SER A 770 37.69 -4.08 -13.42
N LEU A 771 37.82 -4.98 -12.45
CA LEU A 771 39.11 -5.42 -11.90
C LEU A 771 39.93 -6.24 -12.92
N LEU A 772 39.27 -7.24 -13.55
CA LEU A 772 39.93 -8.09 -14.56
C LEU A 772 40.32 -7.31 -15.83
N SER A 773 39.45 -6.38 -16.24
CA SER A 773 39.77 -5.45 -17.32
C SER A 773 40.97 -4.55 -16.99
N ALA A 774 41.03 -4.05 -15.74
CA ALA A 774 42.18 -3.28 -15.28
C ALA A 774 43.48 -4.10 -15.24
N CYS A 775 43.40 -5.37 -14.85
CA CYS A 775 44.53 -6.30 -14.92
C CYS A 775 44.96 -6.58 -16.35
N SER A 776 44.01 -6.76 -17.30
CA SER A 776 44.29 -6.95 -18.73
C SER A 776 45.06 -5.75 -19.33
N HIS A 777 44.56 -4.51 -19.10
CA HIS A 777 45.20 -3.29 -19.62
C HIS A 777 46.56 -3.00 -19.00
N ALA A 778 46.80 -3.47 -17.79
CA ALA A 778 48.11 -3.28 -17.10
C ALA A 778 49.07 -4.46 -17.27
N GLY A 779 48.69 -5.52 -17.97
CA GLY A 779 49.51 -6.72 -18.17
C GLY A 779 49.72 -7.57 -16.89
N LEU A 780 48.85 -7.45 -15.92
CA LEU A 780 48.91 -8.17 -14.62
C LEU A 780 48.22 -9.52 -14.72
N VAL A 781 48.79 -10.44 -15.53
CA VAL A 781 48.16 -11.72 -15.89
C VAL A 781 47.97 -12.61 -14.70
N ASN A 782 49.00 -12.78 -13.87
CA ASN A 782 48.96 -13.70 -12.73
C ASN A 782 47.93 -13.25 -11.67
N GLU A 783 47.89 -11.96 -11.39
CA GLU A 783 46.93 -11.34 -10.46
C GLU A 783 45.49 -11.46 -11.00
N GLY A 784 45.30 -11.23 -12.31
CA GLY A 784 43.98 -11.36 -12.92
C GLY A 784 43.43 -12.78 -12.86
N ILE A 785 44.24 -13.80 -13.17
CA ILE A 785 43.84 -15.21 -13.04
C ILE A 785 43.56 -15.54 -11.57
N TRP A 786 44.39 -15.08 -10.63
CA TRP A 786 44.21 -15.29 -9.21
C TRP A 786 42.89 -14.75 -8.68
N TYR A 787 42.44 -13.57 -9.10
CA TYR A 787 41.13 -13.01 -8.74
C TYR A 787 39.98 -13.76 -9.40
N TYR A 788 40.15 -14.21 -10.64
CA TYR A 788 39.12 -14.97 -11.34
C TYR A 788 38.85 -16.32 -10.66
N ASP A 789 39.89 -17.06 -10.27
CA ASP A 789 39.76 -18.36 -9.63
C ASP A 789 39.05 -18.26 -8.27
N ARG A 790 39.26 -17.17 -7.53
CA ARG A 790 38.68 -16.93 -6.21
C ARG A 790 37.33 -16.24 -6.22
N MET A 791 36.89 -15.74 -7.37
CA MET A 791 35.67 -14.98 -7.51
C MET A 791 34.45 -15.77 -7.02
N LEU A 792 34.37 -17.06 -7.30
CA LEU A 792 33.26 -17.91 -6.86
C LEU A 792 33.44 -18.35 -5.38
N GLU A 793 34.61 -18.81 -5.00
CA GLU A 793 34.83 -19.43 -3.68
C GLU A 793 34.88 -18.41 -2.54
N GLU A 794 35.56 -17.28 -2.73
CA GLU A 794 35.71 -16.26 -1.68
C GLU A 794 34.60 -15.19 -1.71
N TYR A 795 34.06 -14.85 -2.89
CA TYR A 795 33.13 -13.75 -3.03
C TYR A 795 31.71 -14.19 -3.46
N GLY A 796 31.49 -15.48 -3.73
CA GLY A 796 30.19 -16.01 -4.14
C GLY A 796 29.68 -15.47 -5.48
N VAL A 797 30.56 -14.96 -6.34
CA VAL A 797 30.19 -14.36 -7.63
C VAL A 797 30.42 -15.38 -8.76
N GLU A 798 29.35 -15.85 -9.38
CA GLU A 798 29.43 -16.72 -10.54
C GLU A 798 30.02 -16.00 -11.75
N PRO A 799 31.01 -16.61 -12.46
CA PRO A 799 31.55 -16.10 -13.71
C PRO A 799 30.47 -15.99 -14.80
N VAL A 800 30.46 -14.89 -15.52
CA VAL A 800 29.63 -14.63 -16.71
C VAL A 800 30.53 -14.41 -17.92
N THR A 801 29.95 -14.39 -19.13
CA THR A 801 30.67 -14.29 -20.41
C THR A 801 31.69 -13.15 -20.44
N GLU A 802 31.34 -11.98 -19.87
CA GLU A 802 32.21 -10.80 -19.82
C GLU A 802 33.49 -11.04 -19.03
N HIS A 803 33.42 -11.85 -17.95
CA HIS A 803 34.63 -12.22 -17.18
C HIS A 803 35.55 -13.10 -18.03
N HIS A 804 34.98 -14.05 -18.78
CA HIS A 804 35.74 -14.92 -19.67
C HIS A 804 36.41 -14.10 -20.80
N VAL A 805 35.69 -13.10 -21.36
CA VAL A 805 36.25 -12.17 -22.34
C VAL A 805 37.46 -11.44 -21.76
N CYS A 806 37.38 -10.94 -20.51
CA CYS A 806 38.51 -10.22 -19.87
C CYS A 806 39.73 -11.17 -19.69
N ILE A 807 39.54 -12.44 -19.33
CA ILE A 807 40.64 -13.41 -19.20
C ILE A 807 41.25 -13.72 -20.53
N VAL A 808 40.45 -13.96 -21.58
CA VAL A 808 40.94 -14.24 -22.92
C VAL A 808 41.66 -13.02 -23.50
N ASP A 809 41.14 -11.79 -23.31
CA ASP A 809 41.81 -10.55 -23.73
C ASP A 809 43.16 -10.38 -22.99
N MET A 810 43.21 -10.67 -21.71
CA MET A 810 44.42 -10.57 -20.88
C MET A 810 45.52 -11.55 -21.33
N LEU A 811 45.16 -12.81 -21.53
CA LEU A 811 46.06 -13.85 -22.04
C LEU A 811 46.48 -13.50 -23.46
N GLY A 812 45.54 -13.03 -24.27
CA GLY A 812 45.78 -12.61 -25.65
C GLY A 812 46.80 -11.46 -25.77
N ARG A 813 46.58 -10.38 -25.01
CA ARG A 813 47.50 -9.23 -24.98
C ARG A 813 48.93 -9.56 -24.53
N SER A 814 49.05 -10.57 -23.65
CA SER A 814 50.34 -11.07 -23.20
C SER A 814 51.01 -12.05 -24.14
N GLY A 815 50.42 -12.36 -25.30
CA GLY A 815 50.94 -13.31 -26.29
C GLY A 815 50.74 -14.79 -25.97
N LYS A 816 49.97 -15.10 -24.93
CA LYS A 816 49.69 -16.48 -24.49
C LYS A 816 48.45 -17.06 -25.22
N LEU A 817 48.51 -17.06 -26.56
CA LEU A 817 47.37 -17.45 -27.40
C LEU A 817 46.93 -18.90 -27.19
N HIS A 818 47.89 -19.81 -26.99
CA HIS A 818 47.57 -21.22 -26.70
C HIS A 818 46.89 -21.40 -25.35
N GLU A 819 47.34 -20.69 -24.28
CA GLU A 819 46.69 -20.74 -22.97
C GLU A 819 45.29 -20.17 -23.06
N ALA A 820 45.03 -19.09 -23.80
CA ALA A 820 43.71 -18.51 -24.04
C ALA A 820 42.75 -19.50 -24.74
N ASN A 821 43.22 -20.21 -25.77
CA ASN A 821 42.44 -21.21 -26.48
C ASN A 821 42.12 -22.43 -25.60
N GLU A 822 43.06 -22.90 -24.79
CA GLU A 822 42.82 -24.00 -23.82
C GLU A 822 41.83 -23.56 -22.73
N PHE A 823 41.93 -22.33 -22.23
CA PHE A 823 40.96 -21.78 -21.31
C PHE A 823 39.54 -21.81 -21.89
N ILE A 824 39.37 -21.42 -23.16
CA ILE A 824 38.06 -21.45 -23.85
C ILE A 824 37.51 -22.88 -23.94
N LYS A 825 38.36 -23.86 -24.25
CA LYS A 825 37.95 -25.28 -24.36
C LYS A 825 37.54 -25.89 -23.01
N GLN A 826 38.06 -25.38 -21.89
CA GLN A 826 37.76 -25.86 -20.54
C GLN A 826 36.47 -25.22 -19.96
N MET A 827 35.87 -24.27 -20.65
CA MET A 827 34.63 -23.63 -20.19
C MET A 827 33.47 -24.62 -20.09
N ARG A 828 32.75 -24.58 -18.97
CA ARG A 828 31.57 -25.47 -18.73
C ARG A 828 30.37 -25.18 -19.63
N ARG A 829 30.27 -23.98 -20.18
CA ARG A 829 29.21 -23.55 -21.10
C ARG A 829 29.82 -23.33 -22.49
N GLN A 830 28.98 -23.46 -23.53
CA GLN A 830 29.45 -23.13 -24.89
C GLN A 830 29.87 -21.66 -24.94
N PRO A 831 31.07 -21.35 -25.44
CA PRO A 831 31.59 -20.01 -25.55
C PRO A 831 30.75 -19.16 -26.53
N GLU A 832 30.36 -17.98 -26.09
CA GLU A 832 29.67 -17.01 -26.95
C GLU A 832 30.66 -16.32 -27.92
N ALA A 833 30.10 -15.66 -28.95
CA ALA A 833 30.91 -14.99 -29.99
C ALA A 833 31.90 -13.93 -29.42
N GLY A 834 31.52 -13.25 -28.34
CA GLY A 834 32.40 -12.26 -27.69
C GLY A 834 33.75 -12.83 -27.21
N VAL A 835 33.72 -14.06 -26.67
CA VAL A 835 34.96 -14.76 -26.21
C VAL A 835 35.88 -15.11 -27.37
N TRP A 836 35.33 -15.66 -28.43
CA TRP A 836 36.07 -15.95 -29.66
C TRP A 836 36.53 -14.69 -30.36
N GLY A 837 35.76 -13.61 -30.31
CA GLY A 837 36.12 -12.27 -30.83
C GLY A 837 37.36 -11.69 -30.17
N ALA A 838 37.48 -11.84 -28.83
CA ALA A 838 38.66 -11.43 -28.07
C ALA A 838 39.91 -12.22 -28.53
N LEU A 839 39.77 -13.55 -28.72
CA LEU A 839 40.88 -14.39 -29.23
C LEU A 839 41.26 -14.00 -30.66
N LEU A 840 40.30 -13.75 -31.56
CA LEU A 840 40.57 -13.30 -32.92
C LEU A 840 41.35 -11.96 -32.93
N SER A 841 40.94 -11.03 -32.06
CA SER A 841 41.66 -9.73 -31.92
C SER A 841 43.09 -9.93 -31.44
N ALA A 842 43.33 -10.88 -30.51
CA ALA A 842 44.66 -11.21 -30.05
C ALA A 842 45.51 -11.89 -31.15
N CYS A 843 44.92 -12.82 -31.91
CA CYS A 843 45.58 -13.41 -33.08
C CYS A 843 45.98 -12.34 -34.13
N ASN A 844 45.09 -11.36 -34.37
CA ASN A 844 45.38 -10.27 -35.27
C ASN A 844 46.56 -9.41 -34.79
N TYR A 845 46.60 -9.13 -33.49
CA TYR A 845 47.67 -8.31 -32.85
C TYR A 845 49.04 -9.01 -32.91
N HIS A 846 49.07 -10.33 -32.67
CA HIS A 846 50.32 -11.11 -32.66
C HIS A 846 50.66 -11.75 -34.02
N GLY A 847 49.82 -11.63 -35.02
CA GLY A 847 50.05 -12.15 -36.37
C GLY A 847 49.90 -13.68 -36.50
N ASP A 848 49.20 -14.37 -35.58
CA ASP A 848 48.95 -15.80 -35.65
C ASP A 848 47.78 -16.09 -36.63
N LEU A 849 48.11 -16.21 -37.89
CA LEU A 849 47.15 -16.43 -38.95
C LEU A 849 46.46 -17.83 -38.87
N GLU A 850 47.19 -18.84 -38.43
CA GLU A 850 46.62 -20.23 -38.36
C GLU A 850 45.49 -20.32 -37.33
N MET A 851 45.73 -19.85 -36.15
CA MET A 851 44.73 -19.76 -35.09
C MET A 851 43.60 -18.79 -35.46
N GLY A 852 43.94 -17.61 -35.98
CA GLY A 852 42.99 -16.61 -36.44
C GLY A 852 41.99 -17.13 -37.48
N ARG A 853 42.45 -17.94 -38.45
CA ARG A 853 41.59 -18.57 -39.45
C ARG A 853 40.60 -19.57 -38.82
N LYS A 854 41.05 -20.37 -37.87
CA LYS A 854 40.20 -21.36 -37.17
C LYS A 854 39.12 -20.66 -36.37
N VAL A 855 39.48 -19.65 -35.61
CA VAL A 855 38.60 -18.83 -34.76
C VAL A 855 37.58 -18.05 -35.61
N ALA A 856 38.04 -17.43 -36.70
CA ALA A 856 37.17 -16.66 -37.58
C ALA A 856 36.08 -17.53 -38.24
N LYS A 857 36.40 -18.78 -38.63
CA LYS A 857 35.40 -19.70 -39.16
C LYS A 857 34.27 -19.98 -38.15
N LEU A 858 34.59 -20.21 -36.88
CA LEU A 858 33.62 -20.38 -35.82
C LEU A 858 32.75 -19.14 -35.61
N LEU A 859 33.36 -17.94 -35.69
CA LEU A 859 32.65 -16.68 -35.57
C LEU A 859 31.69 -16.41 -36.72
N PHE A 860 32.04 -16.83 -37.96
CA PHE A 860 31.15 -16.72 -39.12
C PHE A 860 29.93 -17.61 -39.01
N GLU A 861 30.04 -18.76 -38.30
CA GLU A 861 28.92 -19.64 -38.00
C GLU A 861 28.03 -19.07 -36.86
N LEU A 862 28.65 -18.44 -35.86
CA LEU A 862 27.93 -17.88 -34.69
C LEU A 862 27.23 -16.57 -35.00
N GLU A 863 27.92 -15.64 -35.72
CA GLU A 863 27.42 -14.32 -36.06
C GLU A 863 27.76 -13.96 -37.52
N PRO A 864 27.07 -14.53 -38.50
CA PRO A 864 27.38 -14.31 -39.91
C PRO A 864 27.21 -12.88 -40.38
N GLU A 865 26.40 -12.06 -39.71
CA GLU A 865 26.12 -10.68 -40.07
C GLU A 865 27.17 -9.67 -39.52
N ASN A 866 28.13 -10.10 -38.71
CA ASN A 866 29.11 -9.22 -38.08
C ASN A 866 30.32 -8.95 -39.00
N ALA A 867 30.27 -7.87 -39.78
CA ALA A 867 31.33 -7.46 -40.69
C ALA A 867 32.73 -7.31 -40.03
N GLY A 868 32.78 -7.06 -38.69
CA GLY A 868 34.02 -6.86 -37.95
C GLY A 868 34.95 -8.08 -37.99
N TYR A 869 34.40 -9.28 -37.93
CA TYR A 869 35.21 -10.52 -37.96
C TYR A 869 35.82 -10.78 -39.32
N TYR A 870 35.06 -10.55 -40.41
CA TYR A 870 35.56 -10.66 -41.79
C TYR A 870 36.69 -9.65 -42.04
N ILE A 871 36.55 -8.43 -41.57
CA ILE A 871 37.56 -7.39 -41.73
C ILE A 871 38.82 -7.73 -40.92
N SER A 872 38.67 -8.21 -39.66
CA SER A 872 39.80 -8.64 -38.85
C SER A 872 40.62 -9.74 -39.55
N LEU A 873 39.98 -10.78 -40.08
CA LEU A 873 40.67 -11.84 -40.79
C LEU A 873 41.24 -11.36 -42.10
N SER A 874 40.53 -10.50 -42.87
CA SER A 874 41.08 -9.88 -44.10
C SER A 874 42.34 -9.09 -43.82
N ASN A 875 42.38 -8.30 -42.71
CA ASN A 875 43.58 -7.54 -42.33
C ASN A 875 44.74 -8.49 -41.95
N MET A 876 44.48 -9.62 -41.30
CA MET A 876 45.50 -10.64 -41.00
C MET A 876 46.07 -11.24 -42.26
N TYR A 877 45.23 -11.54 -43.28
CA TYR A 877 45.69 -12.00 -44.59
C TYR A 877 46.55 -10.97 -45.29
N VAL A 878 46.17 -9.69 -45.26
CA VAL A 878 46.98 -8.58 -45.82
C VAL A 878 48.35 -8.52 -45.14
N SER A 879 48.40 -8.55 -43.80
CA SER A 879 49.64 -8.53 -43.03
C SER A 879 50.57 -9.72 -43.31
N ALA A 880 49.96 -10.87 -43.60
CA ALA A 880 50.70 -12.08 -43.95
C ALA A 880 51.04 -12.19 -45.46
N GLY A 881 50.70 -11.16 -46.30
CA GLY A 881 50.96 -11.18 -47.73
C GLY A 881 50.02 -12.03 -48.57
N SER A 882 48.94 -12.62 -47.98
CA SER A 882 47.94 -13.45 -48.65
C SER A 882 46.84 -12.59 -49.28
N TRP A 883 47.20 -11.80 -50.31
CA TRP A 883 46.30 -10.81 -50.92
C TRP A 883 45.07 -11.41 -51.56
N LYS A 884 45.17 -12.64 -52.13
CA LYS A 884 44.05 -13.32 -52.78
C LYS A 884 42.95 -13.66 -51.77
N ASP A 885 43.32 -14.26 -50.67
CA ASP A 885 42.36 -14.61 -49.60
C ASP A 885 41.72 -13.35 -48.96
N ALA A 886 42.48 -12.24 -48.88
CA ALA A 886 41.96 -10.98 -48.35
C ALA A 886 40.90 -10.33 -49.27
N VAL A 887 41.09 -10.47 -50.63
CA VAL A 887 40.13 -9.97 -51.63
C VAL A 887 38.87 -10.79 -51.59
N GLU A 888 38.96 -12.14 -51.57
CA GLU A 888 37.80 -13.04 -51.48
C GLU A 888 36.90 -12.71 -50.26
N LEU A 889 37.48 -12.47 -49.09
CA LEU A 889 36.72 -12.06 -47.91
C LEU A 889 36.03 -10.70 -48.03
N ARG A 890 36.68 -9.76 -48.72
CA ARG A 890 36.09 -8.40 -48.95
C ARG A 890 34.96 -8.45 -49.97
N GLU A 891 35.04 -9.33 -50.95
CA GLU A 891 33.96 -9.61 -51.88
C GLU A 891 32.79 -10.25 -51.15
N ALA A 892 33.02 -11.23 -50.25
CA ALA A 892 32.00 -11.81 -49.41
C ALA A 892 31.24 -10.79 -48.54
N ILE A 893 31.94 -9.76 -48.02
CA ILE A 893 31.29 -8.66 -47.27
C ILE A 893 30.34 -7.85 -48.17
N GLN A 894 30.73 -7.62 -49.44
CA GLN A 894 29.91 -6.88 -50.40
C GLN A 894 28.72 -7.69 -50.87
N ASP A 895 28.90 -9.01 -51.15
CA ASP A 895 27.85 -9.92 -51.59
C ASP A 895 26.77 -10.10 -50.50
N GLN A 896 27.18 -10.19 -49.24
CA GLN A 896 26.27 -10.27 -48.09
C GLN A 896 25.75 -8.90 -47.65
N ARG A 897 26.10 -7.80 -48.33
CA ARG A 897 25.68 -6.41 -48.00
C ARG A 897 25.94 -6.01 -46.54
N LEU A 898 27.00 -6.53 -45.93
CA LEU A 898 27.38 -6.23 -44.57
C LEU A 898 27.83 -4.77 -44.44
N LYS A 899 27.25 -4.00 -43.54
CA LYS A 899 27.57 -2.61 -43.29
C LYS A 899 28.61 -2.50 -42.18
N LYS A 900 29.75 -1.86 -42.46
CA LYS A 900 30.69 -1.42 -41.44
C LYS A 900 30.29 -0.05 -40.91
N PRO A 901 30.12 0.17 -39.60
CA PRO A 901 29.97 1.50 -39.05
C PRO A 901 31.28 2.29 -39.31
N ALA A 902 31.14 3.56 -39.75
CA ALA A 902 32.27 4.40 -40.01
C ALA A 902 33.02 4.72 -38.71
N GLY A 903 34.34 4.50 -38.71
CA GLY A 903 35.18 4.99 -37.60
C GLY A 903 35.49 6.47 -37.81
N TYR A 904 35.42 7.25 -36.76
CA TYR A 904 35.86 8.65 -36.75
C TYR A 904 36.80 8.92 -35.58
N SER A 905 37.75 9.81 -35.76
CA SER A 905 38.54 10.36 -34.67
C SER A 905 38.28 11.86 -34.58
N LEU A 906 38.05 12.34 -33.36
CA LEU A 906 37.87 13.76 -33.05
C LEU A 906 39.13 14.27 -32.35
N ILE A 907 39.64 15.38 -32.83
CA ILE A 907 40.65 16.16 -32.11
C ILE A 907 39.97 17.40 -31.57
N ASP A 908 39.92 17.55 -30.27
CA ASP A 908 39.47 18.78 -29.64
C ASP A 908 40.59 19.81 -29.78
N VAL A 909 40.37 20.84 -30.58
CA VAL A 909 41.38 21.92 -30.86
C VAL A 909 41.24 23.05 -29.83
N GLY A 910 40.69 22.79 -28.65
CA GLY A 910 40.69 23.71 -27.49
C GLY A 910 39.52 24.69 -27.47
#